data_cb9c37b1e9943a443a420ae85eca784b
#
_entry.id   cb9c37b1e9943a443a420ae85eca784b
#
_cell.length_a   1.000
_cell.length_b   1.000
_cell.length_c   1.000
_cell.angle_alpha   90.00
_cell.angle_beta   90.00
_cell.angle_gamma   90.00
#
_symmetry.space_group_name_H-M   'P 1'
#
loop_
_entity.id
_entity.type
_entity.pdbx_description
1 polymer ?
#
loop_
_entity_poly.entity_id
_entity_poly.type
_entity_poly.pdbx_seq_one_letter_code
_entity_poly.pdbx_strand_id
1 'polypeptide(L)'
;MKRLLGVIAASLILVSLTPCARAQEVPADVAAKAGSTGLKQNYETYDLGELYVKGEKLPTAQEVTQTSVVTQEEIEATHSQNVAEALSHVPGITIMNSYKNQPAVSLQGLNQTETLVLIDGVPYYETSFGLLNLKTIPVEMIDKIVVEKGVSSVLWGPNSLAGVINIITRKPTERPSLDIKAEYGDYQASDLSLSHGMKVGMVNYWFGYDRQDAKGWYLSHDFDPQLTQVVYHPATGKPRTVNEVIEDGGVRDNSDFHMDSLWGKVGIEPSPGSEYYLNMNYTSANYGGPASLYQDQIFLTPGQQFGQLWRIPTYNNVGADLSGQQKVNDWVTLKGKLFYHYHNDLLESYYDTTLNQEIARSEYKDNTMGGNVLGEMNLTSNDTLRANFLYRRDDHEQRAVAYLPFQEDVSYTGSFGIEDQFDPIKPLSIVAGVGYDWWEVARSNQVETNSSGVFTNFQDFKTPSADRVDPMAGATYTFDDKTKLFASWAEKIRFPTLTQLYAGSYGGNTELKPEKADNYVAGASRPITQYATAEASFFVHDVRDMINRNGPTPLNQYLNFGRIFIWGSEVSGQIFPMKDLSFGAGYTYTNATDQSPNTPTSRVLYTPSSKIDLSAKYLIPTIKVQTDFTGTYVGRMWSYLPTTANPTNPSLRTGDYFIVGARISRVFYDHFEGYFVVQNLFDKNYEEQVGFPAEGRMLFVGLRYSY
;
A
#
# COMPACT_ATOMS: atom_id res chain seq x y z
N MET A 1 -9.71 -20.89 -23.15
CA MET A 1 -11.16 -20.98 -22.86
C MET A 1 -11.58 -22.31 -22.21
N LYS A 2 -11.31 -23.52 -22.75
CA LYS A 2 -11.74 -24.77 -22.09
C LYS A 2 -11.11 -25.11 -20.72
N ARG A 3 -9.93 -24.55 -20.38
CA ARG A 3 -9.31 -24.70 -19.06
C ARG A 3 -9.79 -23.64 -18.04
N LEU A 4 -10.29 -22.50 -18.50
CA LEU A 4 -10.83 -21.43 -17.64
C LEU A 4 -12.16 -21.84 -16.99
N LEU A 5 -13.04 -22.52 -17.74
CA LEU A 5 -14.35 -23.00 -17.24
C LEU A 5 -14.24 -24.04 -16.13
N GLY A 6 -13.14 -24.80 -16.10
CA GLY A 6 -12.93 -25.84 -15.07
C GLY A 6 -12.56 -25.27 -13.71
N VAL A 7 -11.90 -24.11 -13.66
CA VAL A 7 -11.46 -23.46 -12.40
C VAL A 7 -12.61 -22.68 -11.75
N ILE A 8 -13.46 -22.06 -12.55
CA ILE A 8 -14.68 -21.37 -12.07
C ILE A 8 -15.64 -22.39 -11.40
N ALA A 9 -15.76 -23.60 -11.96
CA ALA A 9 -16.57 -24.64 -11.37
C ALA A 9 -16.00 -25.19 -10.04
N ALA A 10 -14.68 -25.24 -9.88
CA ALA A 10 -14.04 -25.71 -8.65
C ALA A 10 -14.19 -24.72 -7.49
N SER A 11 -14.14 -23.42 -7.76
CA SER A 11 -14.32 -22.38 -6.74
C SER A 11 -15.76 -22.26 -6.23
N LEU A 12 -16.75 -22.62 -7.05
CA LEU A 12 -18.17 -22.62 -6.68
C LEU A 12 -18.61 -23.91 -5.92
N ILE A 13 -17.87 -25.01 -6.05
CA ILE A 13 -18.22 -26.31 -5.42
C ILE A 13 -17.83 -26.36 -3.93
N LEU A 14 -16.87 -25.54 -3.47
CA LEU A 14 -16.47 -25.49 -2.06
C LEU A 14 -17.53 -24.85 -1.13
N VAL A 15 -18.56 -24.20 -1.68
CA VAL A 15 -19.65 -23.56 -0.90
C VAL A 15 -20.79 -24.56 -0.56
N SER A 16 -20.75 -25.81 -1.06
CA SER A 16 -21.85 -26.76 -0.93
C SER A 16 -21.68 -27.91 0.08
N LEU A 17 -20.67 -27.83 0.99
CA LEU A 17 -20.50 -28.81 2.06
C LEU A 17 -21.27 -28.40 3.32
N THR A 18 -22.49 -28.86 3.49
CA THR A 18 -23.27 -28.80 4.70
C THR A 18 -22.85 -29.86 5.70
N PRO A 19 -22.49 -29.54 6.92
CA PRO A 19 -22.61 -30.43 8.08
C PRO A 19 -23.87 -30.09 8.86
N CYS A 20 -24.72 -31.08 9.02
CA CYS A 20 -25.85 -31.02 9.92
C CYS A 20 -25.38 -31.12 11.39
N ALA A 21 -25.37 -30.02 12.12
CA ALA A 21 -25.30 -30.03 13.56
C ALA A 21 -26.42 -29.15 14.12
N ARG A 22 -27.35 -29.80 14.80
CA ARG A 22 -28.47 -29.18 15.49
C ARG A 22 -27.92 -28.43 16.73
N ALA A 23 -27.87 -27.10 16.68
CA ALA A 23 -27.62 -26.27 17.86
C ALA A 23 -28.95 -25.91 18.53
N GLN A 24 -29.00 -26.02 19.87
CA GLN A 24 -30.14 -25.64 20.70
C GLN A 24 -30.34 -24.11 20.65
N GLU A 25 -31.60 -23.70 20.47
CA GLU A 25 -32.02 -22.30 20.59
C GLU A 25 -31.82 -21.80 22.01
N VAL A 26 -31.10 -20.68 22.17
CA VAL A 26 -31.03 -19.89 23.40
C VAL A 26 -32.09 -18.79 23.32
N PRO A 27 -32.98 -18.64 24.34
CA PRO A 27 -34.07 -17.68 24.31
C PRO A 27 -33.57 -16.23 24.27
N ALA A 28 -34.27 -15.38 23.53
CA ALA A 28 -33.97 -13.98 23.26
C ALA A 28 -33.98 -13.05 24.49
N ASP A 29 -34.33 -13.50 25.68
CA ASP A 29 -34.51 -12.69 26.89
C ASP A 29 -33.25 -12.48 27.75
N VAL A 30 -32.12 -13.08 27.38
CA VAL A 30 -30.88 -12.94 28.18
C VAL A 30 -30.01 -11.75 27.68
N ALA A 31 -30.30 -11.18 26.53
CA ALA A 31 -29.53 -10.06 25.94
C ALA A 31 -29.84 -8.67 26.56
N ALA A 32 -30.84 -8.55 27.45
CA ALA A 32 -31.33 -7.23 27.91
C ALA A 32 -30.81 -6.79 29.30
N LYS A 33 -29.97 -7.55 29.97
CA LYS A 33 -29.46 -7.19 31.30
C LYS A 33 -27.96 -7.48 31.52
N ALA A 34 -27.10 -6.85 30.71
CA ALA A 34 -25.71 -6.64 31.09
C ALA A 34 -25.44 -5.14 31.07
N GLY A 35 -25.34 -4.58 32.27
CA GLY A 35 -25.16 -3.14 32.49
C GLY A 35 -23.86 -2.62 31.88
N SER A 36 -23.99 -1.46 31.30
CA SER A 36 -22.95 -0.63 30.70
C SER A 36 -21.96 -0.14 31.75
N THR A 37 -20.71 -0.64 31.69
CA THR A 37 -19.56 0.07 32.23
C THR A 37 -18.32 -0.35 31.45
N GLY A 38 -17.67 0.63 30.80
CA GLY A 38 -16.31 0.57 30.32
C GLY A 38 -16.14 -0.10 28.94
N LEU A 39 -15.61 0.67 27.98
CA LEU A 39 -15.28 0.25 26.61
C LEU A 39 -16.44 -0.51 25.93
N LYS A 40 -17.35 0.23 25.31
CA LYS A 40 -18.17 -0.33 24.24
C LYS A 40 -17.25 -0.68 23.08
N GLN A 41 -16.61 -1.84 23.13
CA GLN A 41 -16.35 -2.58 21.91
C GLN A 41 -17.72 -2.90 21.33
N ASN A 42 -18.20 -2.07 20.43
CA ASN A 42 -19.30 -2.42 19.56
C ASN A 42 -18.79 -3.58 18.72
N TYR A 43 -19.05 -4.80 19.16
CA TYR A 43 -19.15 -5.92 18.23
C TYR A 43 -20.40 -5.61 17.38
N GLU A 44 -20.27 -4.70 16.45
CA GLU A 44 -21.20 -4.59 15.38
C GLU A 44 -21.11 -5.91 14.64
N THR A 45 -22.18 -6.69 14.72
CA THR A 45 -22.47 -7.74 13.77
C THR A 45 -22.17 -7.11 12.42
N TYR A 46 -21.12 -7.58 11.72
CA TYR A 46 -20.81 -7.13 10.38
C TYR A 46 -22.05 -7.37 9.54
N ASP A 47 -22.84 -6.35 9.36
CA ASP A 47 -23.89 -6.35 8.36
C ASP A 47 -23.15 -6.14 7.04
N LEU A 48 -22.96 -7.23 6.27
CA LEU A 48 -22.30 -7.26 4.96
C LEU A 48 -22.97 -6.35 3.93
N GLY A 49 -23.91 -5.53 4.34
CA GLY A 49 -24.67 -4.63 3.50
C GLY A 49 -24.35 -3.14 3.63
N GLU A 50 -23.63 -2.70 4.67
CA GLU A 50 -23.46 -1.27 4.90
C GLU A 50 -22.07 -0.95 5.46
N LEU A 51 -21.08 -0.82 4.59
CA LEU A 51 -19.87 -0.06 4.86
C LEU A 51 -20.23 1.45 4.84
N TYR A 52 -21.03 1.89 5.81
CA TYR A 52 -21.24 3.31 6.04
C TYR A 52 -20.12 3.82 6.96
N VAL A 53 -19.17 4.48 6.36
CA VAL A 53 -18.39 5.46 7.08
C VAL A 53 -19.32 6.62 7.35
N LYS A 54 -19.66 6.90 8.60
CA LYS A 54 -20.31 8.16 8.96
C LYS A 54 -19.44 9.30 8.44
N GLY A 55 -19.81 9.90 7.30
CA GLY A 55 -19.14 11.06 6.73
C GLY A 55 -18.68 10.96 5.28
N GLU A 56 -18.35 9.77 4.75
CA GLU A 56 -18.03 9.62 3.33
C GLU A 56 -18.73 8.38 2.77
N LYS A 57 -19.69 8.60 1.88
CA LYS A 57 -20.18 7.55 1.00
C LYS A 57 -19.01 7.26 0.04
N LEU A 58 -18.47 6.06 0.13
CA LEU A 58 -17.37 5.63 -0.75
C LEU A 58 -17.84 5.66 -2.22
N PRO A 59 -16.94 5.81 -3.18
CA PRO A 59 -17.29 5.75 -4.59
C PRO A 59 -18.07 4.48 -4.91
N THR A 60 -19.05 4.59 -5.80
CA THR A 60 -19.99 3.51 -6.13
C THR A 60 -19.35 2.25 -6.72
N ALA A 61 -18.13 2.35 -7.27
CA ALA A 61 -17.37 1.17 -7.72
C ALA A 61 -17.20 0.12 -6.62
N GLN A 62 -17.13 0.52 -5.35
CA GLN A 62 -16.99 -0.41 -4.22
C GLN A 62 -18.20 -1.32 -4.04
N GLU A 63 -19.36 -0.93 -4.56
CA GLU A 63 -20.56 -1.77 -4.57
C GLU A 63 -20.44 -2.95 -5.54
N VAL A 64 -19.64 -2.82 -6.58
CA VAL A 64 -19.55 -3.80 -7.69
C VAL A 64 -18.19 -4.45 -7.82
N THR A 65 -17.23 -4.15 -6.93
CA THR A 65 -15.87 -4.71 -6.97
C THR A 65 -15.48 -5.36 -5.65
N GLN A 66 -14.32 -5.99 -5.65
CA GLN A 66 -13.72 -6.53 -4.43
C GLN A 66 -13.02 -5.41 -3.65
N THR A 67 -13.49 -5.16 -2.44
CA THR A 67 -12.92 -4.16 -1.54
C THR A 67 -12.50 -4.83 -0.22
N SER A 68 -11.29 -4.53 0.25
CA SER A 68 -10.83 -4.89 1.60
C SER A 68 -10.69 -3.64 2.44
N VAL A 69 -11.07 -3.74 3.71
CA VAL A 69 -10.90 -2.65 4.68
C VAL A 69 -10.04 -3.17 5.82
N VAL A 70 -8.96 -2.46 6.13
CA VAL A 70 -8.14 -2.71 7.32
C VAL A 70 -8.56 -1.69 8.35
N THR A 71 -9.16 -2.17 9.42
CA THR A 71 -9.65 -1.33 10.53
C THR A 71 -8.56 -1.06 11.54
N GLN A 72 -8.75 -0.03 12.38
CA GLN A 72 -7.83 0.25 13.48
C GLN A 72 -7.68 -0.96 14.45
N GLU A 73 -8.76 -1.70 14.67
CA GLU A 73 -8.73 -2.89 15.51
C GLU A 73 -7.88 -4.03 14.91
N GLU A 74 -7.91 -4.20 13.58
CA GLU A 74 -7.05 -5.14 12.88
C GLU A 74 -5.59 -4.71 12.90
N ILE A 75 -5.31 -3.41 12.73
CA ILE A 75 -3.98 -2.82 12.85
C ILE A 75 -3.38 -3.10 14.24
N GLU A 76 -4.17 -2.88 15.31
CA GLU A 76 -3.73 -3.16 16.67
C GLU A 76 -3.51 -4.67 16.93
N ALA A 77 -4.41 -5.52 16.42
CA ALA A 77 -4.31 -6.98 16.57
C ALA A 77 -3.08 -7.56 15.86
N THR A 78 -2.71 -7.00 14.71
CA THR A 78 -1.50 -7.40 13.96
C THR A 78 -0.22 -6.76 14.49
N HIS A 79 -0.34 -5.79 15.41
CA HIS A 79 0.77 -4.95 15.87
C HIS A 79 1.53 -4.29 14.71
N SER A 80 0.81 -3.85 13.69
CA SER A 80 1.43 -3.12 12.58
C SER A 80 1.86 -1.73 13.03
N GLN A 81 3.09 -1.32 12.72
CA GLN A 81 3.64 -0.01 13.08
C GLN A 81 3.50 1.02 11.97
N ASN A 82 3.30 0.56 10.73
CA ASN A 82 3.16 1.40 9.55
C ASN A 82 2.17 0.78 8.55
N VAL A 83 1.83 1.56 7.51
CA VAL A 83 0.86 1.15 6.49
C VAL A 83 1.29 -0.10 5.72
N ALA A 84 2.59 -0.26 5.44
CA ALA A 84 3.06 -1.45 4.71
C ALA A 84 2.79 -2.73 5.50
N GLU A 85 3.09 -2.73 6.79
CA GLU A 85 2.81 -3.86 7.68
C GLU A 85 1.31 -4.14 7.78
N ALA A 86 0.47 -3.11 7.96
CA ALA A 86 -0.98 -3.27 7.99
C ALA A 86 -1.53 -3.91 6.70
N LEU A 87 -1.00 -3.52 5.55
CA LEU A 87 -1.37 -4.09 4.25
C LEU A 87 -0.85 -5.53 4.04
N SER A 88 0.22 -5.93 4.72
CA SER A 88 0.81 -7.28 4.55
C SER A 88 -0.16 -8.41 4.92
N HIS A 89 -1.15 -8.14 5.76
CA HIS A 89 -2.18 -9.08 6.21
C HIS A 89 -3.44 -9.10 5.33
N VAL A 90 -3.48 -8.27 4.27
CA VAL A 90 -4.61 -8.22 3.35
C VAL A 90 -4.45 -9.31 2.27
N PRO A 91 -5.47 -10.16 2.02
CA PRO A 91 -5.44 -11.08 0.89
C PRO A 91 -5.17 -10.35 -0.42
N GLY A 92 -4.37 -10.94 -1.31
CA GLY A 92 -3.99 -10.34 -2.59
C GLY A 92 -2.91 -9.27 -2.53
N ILE A 93 -2.45 -8.88 -1.34
CA ILE A 93 -1.33 -7.95 -1.16
C ILE A 93 -0.08 -8.69 -0.71
N THR A 94 1.05 -8.37 -1.32
CA THR A 94 2.38 -8.82 -0.92
C THR A 94 3.27 -7.59 -0.69
N ILE A 95 4.05 -7.60 0.37
CA ILE A 95 5.03 -6.55 0.67
C ILE A 95 6.41 -7.09 0.35
N MET A 96 7.28 -6.20 -0.13
CA MET A 96 8.68 -6.51 -0.43
C MET A 96 9.56 -5.39 0.10
N ASN A 97 10.52 -5.73 0.93
CA ASN A 97 11.59 -4.83 1.30
C ASN A 97 12.74 -4.91 0.29
N SER A 98 13.33 -3.77 -0.04
CA SER A 98 14.37 -3.64 -1.03
C SER A 98 15.55 -2.79 -0.54
N TYR A 99 16.48 -2.50 -1.42
CA TYR A 99 17.72 -1.76 -1.17
C TYR A 99 17.56 -0.44 -0.38
N LYS A 100 16.46 0.26 -0.54
CA LYS A 100 16.21 1.52 0.16
C LYS A 100 15.59 1.35 1.54
N ASN A 101 15.36 0.11 2.01
CA ASN A 101 14.55 -0.14 3.20
C ASN A 101 13.16 0.55 3.12
N GLN A 102 12.63 0.57 1.90
CA GLN A 102 11.32 1.12 1.56
C GLN A 102 10.45 -0.04 1.10
N PRO A 103 9.47 -0.46 1.91
CA PRO A 103 8.57 -1.53 1.54
C PRO A 103 7.71 -1.11 0.33
N ALA A 104 7.69 -1.94 -0.69
CA ALA A 104 6.85 -1.81 -1.87
C ALA A 104 5.67 -2.77 -1.80
N VAL A 105 4.49 -2.28 -2.19
CA VAL A 105 3.26 -3.07 -2.27
C VAL A 105 3.14 -3.71 -3.64
N SER A 106 2.76 -4.98 -3.68
CA SER A 106 2.24 -5.64 -4.88
C SER A 106 0.79 -6.03 -4.64
N LEU A 107 -0.13 -5.53 -5.46
CA LEU A 107 -1.56 -5.80 -5.40
C LEU A 107 -1.94 -6.77 -6.52
N GLN A 108 -2.35 -8.00 -6.16
CA GLN A 108 -2.72 -9.08 -7.09
C GLN A 108 -1.67 -9.36 -8.19
N GLY A 109 -0.36 -9.12 -7.86
CA GLY A 109 0.77 -9.34 -8.78
C GLY A 109 1.19 -8.12 -9.59
N LEU A 110 0.56 -6.96 -9.40
CA LEU A 110 0.96 -5.68 -9.96
C LEU A 110 1.65 -4.83 -8.89
N ASN A 111 2.70 -4.08 -9.27
CA ASN A 111 3.54 -3.35 -8.32
C ASN A 111 2.88 -2.05 -7.81
N GLN A 112 3.53 -1.39 -6.88
CA GLN A 112 3.04 -0.13 -6.32
C GLN A 112 2.93 0.99 -7.37
N THR A 113 3.78 1.03 -8.39
CA THR A 113 3.69 2.00 -9.49
C THR A 113 2.40 1.87 -10.31
N GLU A 114 1.80 0.69 -10.34
CA GLU A 114 0.52 0.41 -10.99
C GLU A 114 -0.67 0.57 -10.03
N THR A 115 -0.42 0.89 -8.75
CA THR A 115 -1.44 1.06 -7.70
C THR A 115 -1.52 2.52 -7.27
N LEU A 116 -2.70 3.11 -7.32
CA LEU A 116 -2.90 4.48 -6.85
C LEU A 116 -3.01 4.51 -5.32
N VAL A 117 -2.07 5.18 -4.66
CA VAL A 117 -2.10 5.39 -3.21
C VAL A 117 -2.63 6.78 -2.90
N LEU A 118 -3.61 6.84 -2.01
CA LEU A 118 -4.29 8.05 -1.58
C LEU A 118 -4.21 8.22 -0.06
N ILE A 119 -4.12 9.46 0.40
CA ILE A 119 -4.39 9.83 1.79
C ILE A 119 -5.61 10.75 1.81
N ASP A 120 -6.67 10.33 2.49
CA ASP A 120 -7.97 11.01 2.50
C ASP A 120 -8.49 11.36 1.08
N GLY A 121 -8.27 10.46 0.10
CA GLY A 121 -8.68 10.64 -1.30
C GLY A 121 -7.79 11.56 -2.14
N VAL A 122 -6.63 12.00 -1.63
CA VAL A 122 -5.64 12.79 -2.38
C VAL A 122 -4.50 11.88 -2.83
N PRO A 123 -4.10 11.87 -4.12
CA PRO A 123 -2.92 11.14 -4.59
C PRO A 123 -1.65 11.58 -3.85
N TYR A 124 -0.95 10.61 -3.26
CA TYR A 124 0.24 10.87 -2.45
C TYR A 124 1.38 9.95 -2.90
N TYR A 125 2.39 10.50 -3.55
CA TYR A 125 3.58 9.78 -4.03
C TYR A 125 4.71 10.75 -4.41
N GLU A 126 5.91 10.24 -4.44
CA GLU A 126 7.08 10.91 -5.00
C GLU A 126 6.95 10.98 -6.53
N THR A 127 7.15 12.17 -7.11
CA THR A 127 6.76 12.45 -8.50
C THR A 127 7.67 11.79 -9.54
N SER A 128 8.94 11.55 -9.21
CA SER A 128 9.91 10.99 -10.14
C SER A 128 9.68 9.50 -10.43
N PHE A 129 9.50 8.70 -9.37
CA PHE A 129 9.34 7.24 -9.49
C PHE A 129 7.89 6.78 -9.37
N GLY A 130 6.99 7.63 -8.90
CA GLY A 130 5.59 7.27 -8.65
C GLY A 130 5.41 6.34 -7.46
N LEU A 131 6.31 6.38 -6.49
CA LEU A 131 6.32 5.54 -5.30
C LEU A 131 6.07 6.36 -4.04
N LEU A 132 5.60 5.72 -3.00
CA LEU A 132 5.48 6.25 -1.65
C LEU A 132 6.11 5.28 -0.67
N ASN A 133 6.96 5.78 0.22
CA ASN A 133 7.47 4.97 1.30
C ASN A 133 6.39 4.78 2.39
N LEU A 134 5.66 3.67 2.32
CA LEU A 134 4.57 3.35 3.24
C LEU A 134 5.04 3.11 4.68
N LYS A 135 6.34 2.88 4.90
CA LYS A 135 6.94 2.78 6.24
C LYS A 135 6.91 4.12 6.99
N THR A 136 6.86 5.25 6.27
CA THR A 136 6.84 6.59 6.87
C THR A 136 5.43 7.13 7.16
N ILE A 137 4.41 6.28 7.09
CA ILE A 137 3.04 6.61 7.48
C ILE A 137 2.69 5.83 8.74
N PRO A 138 2.70 6.48 9.93
CA PRO A 138 2.40 5.80 11.19
C PRO A 138 0.93 5.44 11.29
N VAL A 139 0.64 4.23 11.74
CA VAL A 139 -0.74 3.72 11.85
C VAL A 139 -1.56 4.42 12.93
N GLU A 140 -0.92 5.07 13.89
CA GLU A 140 -1.60 5.82 14.96
C GLU A 140 -2.42 7.02 14.42
N MET A 141 -2.08 7.51 13.22
CA MET A 141 -2.79 8.60 12.54
C MET A 141 -3.96 8.12 11.68
N ILE A 142 -4.13 6.80 11.52
CA ILE A 142 -5.06 6.18 10.58
C ILE A 142 -6.34 5.76 11.31
N ASP A 143 -7.48 5.97 10.68
CA ASP A 143 -8.78 5.39 11.07
C ASP A 143 -8.96 4.01 10.42
N LYS A 144 -8.67 3.92 9.13
CA LYS A 144 -8.72 2.68 8.33
C LYS A 144 -8.01 2.83 7.00
N ILE A 145 -7.74 1.69 6.36
CA ILE A 145 -7.22 1.64 5.00
C ILE A 145 -8.25 0.90 4.14
N VAL A 146 -8.63 1.50 3.01
CA VAL A 146 -9.56 0.90 2.04
C VAL A 146 -8.80 0.51 0.78
N VAL A 147 -8.92 -0.73 0.37
CA VAL A 147 -8.24 -1.29 -0.81
C VAL A 147 -9.28 -1.74 -1.84
N GLU A 148 -9.38 -1.02 -2.95
CA GLU A 148 -10.16 -1.43 -4.13
C GLU A 148 -9.25 -2.23 -5.06
N LYS A 149 -9.61 -3.46 -5.39
CA LYS A 149 -8.75 -4.39 -6.12
C LYS A 149 -9.21 -4.56 -7.57
N GLY A 150 -8.28 -4.33 -8.50
CA GLY A 150 -8.51 -4.48 -9.94
C GLY A 150 -9.41 -3.40 -10.51
N VAL A 151 -10.70 -3.55 -10.40
CA VAL A 151 -11.68 -2.56 -10.86
C VAL A 151 -11.88 -1.48 -9.80
N SER A 152 -11.47 -0.25 -10.10
CA SER A 152 -11.62 0.91 -9.21
C SER A 152 -12.50 1.98 -9.87
N SER A 153 -13.06 2.88 -9.05
CA SER A 153 -13.87 4.00 -9.56
C SER A 153 -13.11 4.86 -10.56
N VAL A 154 -13.81 5.31 -11.61
CA VAL A 154 -13.28 6.29 -12.56
C VAL A 154 -13.14 7.69 -11.94
N LEU A 155 -13.71 7.91 -10.79
CA LEU A 155 -13.64 9.19 -10.07
C LEU A 155 -12.28 9.42 -9.41
N TRP A 156 -11.44 8.37 -9.26
CA TRP A 156 -10.09 8.49 -8.68
C TRP A 156 -9.06 9.06 -9.66
N GLY A 157 -9.34 9.01 -10.98
CA GLY A 157 -8.42 9.41 -12.03
C GLY A 157 -7.40 8.33 -12.39
N PRO A 158 -6.31 8.73 -13.11
CA PRO A 158 -5.32 7.80 -13.68
C PRO A 158 -4.43 7.14 -12.64
N ASN A 159 -3.55 6.25 -13.11
CA ASN A 159 -2.52 5.53 -12.34
C ASN A 159 -3.11 4.47 -11.36
N SER A 160 -4.33 3.99 -11.61
CA SER A 160 -5.01 2.97 -10.81
C SER A 160 -5.11 1.62 -11.52
N LEU A 161 -4.05 1.21 -12.22
CA LEU A 161 -4.01 0.00 -13.05
C LEU A 161 -4.34 -1.28 -12.26
N ALA A 162 -3.75 -1.42 -11.05
CA ALA A 162 -3.96 -2.55 -10.14
C ALA A 162 -5.16 -2.34 -9.20
N GLY A 163 -5.52 -1.08 -8.98
CA GLY A 163 -6.51 -0.69 -8.00
C GLY A 163 -6.09 0.54 -7.19
N VAL A 164 -6.77 0.76 -6.08
CA VAL A 164 -6.59 1.94 -5.22
C VAL A 164 -6.38 1.53 -3.77
N ILE A 165 -5.42 2.13 -3.10
CA ILE A 165 -5.23 2.06 -1.65
C ILE A 165 -5.52 3.44 -1.08
N ASN A 166 -6.62 3.61 -0.37
CA ASN A 166 -7.00 4.88 0.26
C ASN A 166 -6.81 4.80 1.78
N ILE A 167 -5.84 5.56 2.29
CA ILE A 167 -5.52 5.67 3.71
C ILE A 167 -6.38 6.78 4.29
N ILE A 168 -7.29 6.44 5.20
CA ILE A 168 -8.21 7.39 5.81
C ILE A 168 -7.70 7.75 7.19
N THR A 169 -7.46 9.04 7.42
CA THR A 169 -6.92 9.55 8.67
C THR A 169 -8.00 9.76 9.72
N ARG A 170 -7.61 9.71 10.99
CA ARG A 170 -8.53 9.90 12.12
C ARG A 170 -9.27 11.24 12.04
N LYS A 171 -10.52 11.23 12.47
CA LYS A 171 -11.40 12.41 12.59
C LYS A 171 -11.70 12.70 14.05
N PRO A 172 -11.97 13.98 14.39
CA PRO A 172 -12.44 14.34 15.73
C PRO A 172 -13.76 13.66 16.06
N THR A 173 -13.92 13.26 17.31
CA THR A 173 -15.15 12.64 17.82
C THR A 173 -16.00 13.66 18.59
N GLU A 174 -17.29 13.36 18.78
CA GLU A 174 -18.23 14.19 19.59
C GLU A 174 -17.74 14.33 21.05
N ARG A 175 -17.02 13.31 21.55
CA ARG A 175 -16.45 13.31 22.92
C ARG A 175 -14.96 13.61 22.84
N PRO A 176 -14.39 14.30 23.85
CA PRO A 176 -12.94 14.41 23.94
C PRO A 176 -12.31 13.02 23.90
N SER A 177 -11.27 12.88 23.11
CA SER A 177 -10.44 11.68 23.05
C SER A 177 -8.99 12.05 23.36
N LEU A 178 -8.32 11.25 24.15
CA LEU A 178 -6.90 11.34 24.42
C LEU A 178 -6.33 9.92 24.32
N ASP A 179 -5.35 9.74 23.49
CA ASP A 179 -4.66 8.47 23.34
C ASP A 179 -3.16 8.71 23.49
N ILE A 180 -2.52 7.95 24.37
CA ILE A 180 -1.08 8.00 24.63
C ILE A 180 -0.56 6.57 24.61
N LYS A 181 0.41 6.28 23.75
CA LYS A 181 1.09 4.98 23.65
C LYS A 181 2.57 5.18 23.93
N ALA A 182 3.15 4.29 24.70
CA ALA A 182 4.59 4.15 24.89
C ALA A 182 4.96 2.68 24.79
N GLU A 183 5.84 2.37 23.84
CA GLU A 183 6.28 1.01 23.57
C GLU A 183 7.80 0.95 23.53
N TYR A 184 8.33 -0.18 23.96
CA TYR A 184 9.74 -0.51 23.89
C TYR A 184 9.91 -1.95 23.43
N GLY A 185 10.84 -2.16 22.50
CA GLY A 185 11.11 -3.47 21.92
C GLY A 185 12.59 -3.80 21.86
N ASP A 186 12.86 -4.93 21.24
CA ASP A 186 14.22 -5.40 20.97
C ASP A 186 15.00 -4.35 20.19
N TYR A 187 16.31 -4.34 20.41
CA TYR A 187 17.27 -3.46 19.78
C TYR A 187 16.93 -1.98 19.85
N GLN A 188 16.45 -1.58 21.04
CA GLN A 188 16.06 -0.19 21.34
C GLN A 188 14.98 0.34 20.39
N ALA A 189 14.17 -0.56 19.81
CA ALA A 189 12.95 -0.12 19.14
C ALA A 189 12.05 0.55 20.18
N SER A 190 11.55 1.72 19.84
CA SER A 190 10.63 2.47 20.69
C SER A 190 9.63 3.22 19.83
N ASP A 191 8.39 3.26 20.33
CA ASP A 191 7.30 3.99 19.70
C ASP A 191 6.58 4.81 20.78
N LEU A 192 6.52 6.12 20.58
CA LEU A 192 5.83 7.05 21.46
C LEU A 192 4.80 7.82 20.64
N SER A 193 3.52 7.62 20.92
CA SER A 193 2.47 8.38 20.27
C SER A 193 1.58 9.12 21.26
N LEU A 194 1.06 10.25 20.80
CA LEU A 194 0.11 11.08 21.52
C LEU A 194 -0.92 11.60 20.53
N SER A 195 -2.20 11.39 20.79
CA SER A 195 -3.24 12.08 20.04
C SER A 195 -4.35 12.62 20.93
N HIS A 196 -4.95 13.71 20.48
CA HIS A 196 -6.09 14.34 21.14
C HIS A 196 -7.06 14.90 20.11
N GLY A 197 -8.34 14.68 20.35
CA GLY A 197 -9.40 15.22 19.49
C GLY A 197 -10.62 15.62 20.30
N MET A 198 -11.34 16.63 19.80
CA MET A 198 -12.55 17.16 20.47
C MET A 198 -13.43 17.90 19.48
N LYS A 199 -14.74 17.86 19.70
CA LYS A 199 -15.73 18.74 19.05
C LYS A 199 -16.36 19.64 20.09
N VAL A 200 -16.39 20.94 19.82
CA VAL A 200 -17.02 21.98 20.66
C VAL A 200 -17.95 22.81 19.80
N GLY A 201 -19.24 22.57 19.93
CA GLY A 201 -20.24 23.20 19.07
C GLY A 201 -20.03 22.83 17.61
N MET A 202 -19.83 23.84 16.75
CA MET A 202 -19.55 23.62 15.33
C MET A 202 -18.07 23.40 14.99
N VAL A 203 -17.15 23.63 15.93
CA VAL A 203 -15.72 23.52 15.72
C VAL A 203 -15.23 22.19 16.24
N ASN A 204 -14.39 21.52 15.47
CA ASN A 204 -13.72 20.30 15.87
C ASN A 204 -12.24 20.34 15.53
N TYR A 205 -11.45 19.58 16.26
CA TYR A 205 -10.04 19.41 15.97
C TYR A 205 -9.57 18.02 16.40
N TRP A 206 -8.53 17.54 15.72
CA TRP A 206 -7.74 16.41 16.11
C TRP A 206 -6.28 16.70 15.80
N PHE A 207 -5.36 16.28 16.65
CA PHE A 207 -3.94 16.26 16.36
C PHE A 207 -3.32 14.98 16.90
N GLY A 208 -2.23 14.55 16.28
CA GLY A 208 -1.45 13.40 16.67
C GLY A 208 0.03 13.66 16.44
N TYR A 209 0.85 13.15 17.34
CA TYR A 209 2.29 13.07 17.23
C TYR A 209 2.71 11.61 17.40
N ASP A 210 3.66 11.18 16.59
CA ASP A 210 4.23 9.85 16.64
C ASP A 210 5.74 9.93 16.44
N ARG A 211 6.48 9.21 17.28
CA ARG A 211 7.92 9.08 17.18
C ARG A 211 8.32 7.62 17.27
N GLN A 212 9.03 7.16 16.24
CA GLN A 212 9.57 5.83 16.15
C GLN A 212 11.10 5.88 16.05
N ASP A 213 11.76 5.09 16.88
CA ASP A 213 13.21 4.91 16.88
C ASP A 213 13.54 3.42 16.90
N ALA A 214 14.50 2.98 16.11
CA ALA A 214 15.10 1.64 16.19
C ALA A 214 16.56 1.70 15.75
N LYS A 215 17.43 0.99 16.43
CA LYS A 215 18.84 0.86 15.99
C LYS A 215 19.04 -0.26 14.97
N GLY A 216 17.96 -0.88 14.55
CA GLY A 216 17.91 -1.96 13.59
C GLY A 216 16.97 -3.06 14.05
N TRP A 217 17.01 -4.19 13.37
CA TRP A 217 16.27 -5.39 13.77
C TRP A 217 17.20 -6.60 13.87
N TYR A 218 16.80 -7.59 14.66
CA TYR A 218 17.52 -8.86 14.73
C TYR A 218 17.24 -9.71 13.50
N LEU A 219 18.30 -10.31 12.96
CA LEU A 219 18.20 -11.45 12.07
C LEU A 219 17.81 -12.71 12.88
N SER A 220 17.23 -13.69 12.21
CA SER A 220 16.94 -14.99 12.85
C SER A 220 18.22 -15.64 13.38
N HIS A 221 18.12 -16.40 14.48
CA HIS A 221 19.23 -17.21 15.00
C HIS A 221 19.67 -18.30 14.02
N ASP A 222 18.82 -18.66 13.06
CA ASP A 222 19.14 -19.59 11.97
C ASP A 222 19.77 -18.90 10.74
N PHE A 223 20.16 -17.63 10.87
CA PHE A 223 20.86 -16.92 9.80
C PHE A 223 22.31 -17.39 9.68
N ASP A 224 22.71 -17.74 8.46
CA ASP A 224 24.10 -18.11 8.16
C ASP A 224 24.92 -16.85 7.85
N PRO A 225 25.94 -16.50 8.66
CA PRO A 225 26.79 -15.33 8.44
C PRO A 225 27.47 -15.33 7.06
N GLN A 226 27.46 -14.16 6.42
CA GLN A 226 28.07 -13.93 5.12
C GLN A 226 29.44 -13.26 5.31
N LEU A 227 30.52 -14.02 5.12
CA LEU A 227 31.86 -13.64 5.53
C LEU A 227 32.79 -13.18 4.41
N THR A 228 32.38 -13.20 3.15
CA THR A 228 33.29 -12.91 2.03
C THR A 228 32.63 -12.11 0.93
N GLN A 229 33.29 -11.08 0.48
CA GLN A 229 32.84 -10.23 -0.62
C GLN A 229 33.85 -10.13 -1.74
N VAL A 230 33.38 -10.19 -3.00
CA VAL A 230 34.18 -9.78 -4.16
C VAL A 230 33.84 -8.32 -4.46
N VAL A 231 34.86 -7.49 -4.32
CA VAL A 231 34.77 -6.04 -4.53
C VAL A 231 35.54 -5.67 -5.78
N TYR A 232 35.03 -4.75 -6.58
CA TYR A 232 35.78 -4.22 -7.72
C TYR A 232 36.44 -2.89 -7.37
N HIS A 233 37.72 -2.76 -7.67
CA HIS A 233 38.44 -1.51 -7.42
C HIS A 233 37.86 -0.37 -8.29
N PRO A 234 37.47 0.77 -7.69
CA PRO A 234 36.78 1.85 -8.40
C PRO A 234 37.49 2.36 -9.65
N ALA A 235 38.79 2.54 -9.56
CA ALA A 235 39.58 3.13 -10.64
C ALA A 235 40.07 2.11 -11.69
N THR A 236 40.10 0.80 -11.39
CA THR A 236 40.68 -0.21 -12.27
C THR A 236 39.71 -1.26 -12.77
N GLY A 237 38.51 -1.33 -12.19
CA GLY A 237 37.50 -2.34 -12.50
C GLY A 237 37.93 -3.77 -12.23
N LYS A 238 39.05 -3.99 -11.51
CA LYS A 238 39.55 -5.33 -11.21
C LYS A 238 38.87 -5.92 -9.98
N PRO A 239 38.48 -7.19 -10.02
CA PRO A 239 37.93 -7.86 -8.86
C PRO A 239 38.99 -7.96 -7.75
N ARG A 240 38.61 -7.64 -6.54
CA ARG A 240 39.37 -7.83 -5.32
C ARG A 240 38.49 -8.62 -4.35
N THR A 241 38.96 -9.79 -3.93
CA THR A 241 38.32 -10.49 -2.83
C THR A 241 38.69 -9.79 -1.53
N VAL A 242 37.70 -9.29 -0.81
CA VAL A 242 37.86 -8.72 0.52
C VAL A 242 37.25 -9.73 1.47
N ASN A 243 38.09 -10.28 2.37
CA ASN A 243 37.59 -11.10 3.46
C ASN A 243 37.06 -10.20 4.57
N GLU A 244 36.02 -9.49 4.27
CA GLU A 244 35.26 -8.67 5.23
C GLU A 244 33.96 -9.39 5.59
N VAL A 245 33.58 -9.27 6.81
CA VAL A 245 32.26 -9.68 7.26
C VAL A 245 31.26 -8.73 6.61
N ILE A 246 30.36 -9.27 5.78
CA ILE A 246 29.31 -8.48 5.13
C ILE A 246 28.12 -8.38 6.08
N GLU A 247 27.83 -9.50 6.73
CA GLU A 247 26.77 -9.63 7.73
C GLU A 247 27.13 -10.81 8.63
N ASP A 248 27.32 -10.55 9.90
CA ASP A 248 27.74 -11.58 10.87
C ASP A 248 26.57 -12.22 11.61
N GLY A 249 25.35 -11.74 11.35
CA GLY A 249 24.17 -12.11 12.10
C GLY A 249 23.94 -11.18 13.30
N GLY A 250 22.98 -11.51 14.13
CA GLY A 250 22.56 -10.60 15.22
C GLY A 250 21.73 -9.46 14.67
N VAL A 251 22.19 -8.22 14.85
CA VAL A 251 21.48 -7.06 14.31
C VAL A 251 21.87 -6.80 12.87
N ARG A 252 20.89 -6.68 12.01
CA ARG A 252 21.10 -6.37 10.61
C ARG A 252 21.82 -5.03 10.45
N ASP A 253 22.97 -5.05 9.78
CA ASP A 253 23.76 -3.84 9.55
C ASP A 253 22.99 -2.80 8.73
N ASN A 254 23.15 -1.51 9.08
CA ASN A 254 22.55 -0.38 8.39
C ASN A 254 21.01 -0.50 8.27
N SER A 255 20.35 -0.99 9.33
CA SER A 255 18.90 -1.17 9.40
C SER A 255 18.21 -0.23 10.39
N ASP A 256 18.92 0.75 10.89
CA ASP A 256 18.40 1.76 11.81
C ASP A 256 17.30 2.60 11.16
N PHE A 257 16.36 3.05 12.00
CA PHE A 257 15.22 3.86 11.59
C PHE A 257 14.89 4.88 12.66
N HIS A 258 14.65 6.12 12.24
CA HIS A 258 14.14 7.19 13.07
C HIS A 258 13.06 7.94 12.31
N MET A 259 11.95 8.27 12.98
CA MET A 259 10.86 9.06 12.41
C MET A 259 10.18 9.89 13.49
N ASP A 260 9.93 11.16 13.17
CA ASP A 260 9.00 12.05 13.88
C ASP A 260 7.86 12.41 12.92
N SER A 261 6.61 12.29 13.38
CA SER A 261 5.44 12.58 12.58
C SER A 261 4.42 13.39 13.37
N LEU A 262 3.92 14.47 12.76
CA LEU A 262 2.92 15.35 13.35
C LEU A 262 1.77 15.53 12.36
N TRP A 263 0.55 15.22 12.80
CA TRP A 263 -0.65 15.34 11.98
C TRP A 263 -1.71 16.15 12.72
N GLY A 264 -2.45 16.96 11.99
CA GLY A 264 -3.48 17.80 12.56
C GLY A 264 -4.64 18.01 11.61
N LYS A 265 -5.83 18.09 12.20
CA LYS A 265 -7.08 18.33 11.48
C LYS A 265 -7.90 19.32 12.30
N VAL A 266 -8.31 20.43 11.67
CA VAL A 266 -9.21 21.43 12.27
C VAL A 266 -10.39 21.59 11.34
N GLY A 267 -11.61 21.49 11.89
CA GLY A 267 -12.82 21.51 11.09
C GLY A 267 -13.90 22.38 11.67
N ILE A 268 -14.86 22.75 10.81
CA ILE A 268 -16.11 23.36 11.18
C ILE A 268 -17.28 22.62 10.53
N GLU A 269 -18.32 22.37 11.31
CA GLU A 269 -19.56 21.71 10.88
C GLU A 269 -20.73 22.66 11.18
N PRO A 270 -20.98 23.67 10.32
CA PRO A 270 -21.96 24.71 10.61
C PRO A 270 -23.42 24.22 10.55
N SER A 271 -23.70 23.15 9.83
CA SER A 271 -25.02 22.53 9.72
C SER A 271 -24.93 21.07 9.30
N PRO A 272 -25.96 20.24 9.52
CA PRO A 272 -25.99 18.88 9.01
C PRO A 272 -25.76 18.81 7.50
N GLY A 273 -24.77 18.03 7.07
CA GLY A 273 -24.36 17.90 5.67
C GLY A 273 -23.43 19.00 5.17
N SER A 274 -22.92 19.86 6.05
CA SER A 274 -21.90 20.88 5.73
C SER A 274 -20.73 20.71 6.69
N GLU A 275 -19.56 20.37 6.15
CA GLU A 275 -18.33 20.19 6.92
C GLU A 275 -17.12 20.66 6.10
N TYR A 276 -16.18 21.29 6.78
CA TYR A 276 -14.97 21.84 6.17
C TYR A 276 -13.78 21.59 7.09
N TYR A 277 -12.68 21.10 6.54
CA TYR A 277 -11.49 20.74 7.29
C TYR A 277 -10.24 21.32 6.65
N LEU A 278 -9.33 21.81 7.49
CA LEU A 278 -7.94 22.01 7.18
C LEU A 278 -7.16 20.84 7.79
N ASN A 279 -6.53 20.04 6.95
CA ASN A 279 -5.65 18.95 7.35
C ASN A 279 -4.21 19.37 7.12
N MET A 280 -3.31 18.98 8.02
CA MET A 280 -1.88 19.24 7.93
C MET A 280 -1.12 18.02 8.42
N ASN A 281 -0.05 17.66 7.73
CA ASN A 281 0.87 16.62 8.17
C ASN A 281 2.32 17.05 7.94
N TYR A 282 3.19 16.57 8.83
CA TYR A 282 4.62 16.66 8.72
C TYR A 282 5.22 15.32 9.15
N THR A 283 6.10 14.76 8.35
CA THR A 283 6.90 13.58 8.69
C THR A 283 8.34 13.85 8.34
N SER A 284 9.23 13.57 9.27
CA SER A 284 10.68 13.61 9.08
C SER A 284 11.26 12.26 9.47
N ALA A 285 11.98 11.63 8.57
CA ALA A 285 12.62 10.34 8.84
C ALA A 285 14.08 10.33 8.35
N ASN A 286 14.88 9.48 9.00
CA ASN A 286 16.19 9.10 8.53
C ASN A 286 16.41 7.61 8.81
N TYR A 287 17.04 6.90 7.90
CA TYR A 287 17.20 5.47 8.03
C TYR A 287 18.30 4.90 7.14
N GLY A 288 18.78 3.72 7.51
CA GLY A 288 19.71 2.94 6.71
C GLY A 288 19.00 2.09 5.66
N GLY A 289 19.69 1.83 4.57
CA GLY A 289 19.30 0.85 3.55
C GLY A 289 20.25 -0.34 3.60
N PRO A 290 19.86 -1.47 4.20
CA PRO A 290 20.72 -2.66 4.29
C PRO A 290 21.15 -3.13 2.91
N ALA A 291 22.44 -3.50 2.78
CA ALA A 291 22.98 -4.01 1.54
C ALA A 291 22.39 -5.38 1.18
N SER A 292 22.30 -5.69 -0.12
CA SER A 292 22.00 -7.05 -0.55
C SER A 292 23.14 -7.99 -0.14
N LEU A 293 22.78 -9.12 0.46
CA LEU A 293 23.74 -10.21 0.77
C LEU A 293 23.94 -11.13 -0.42
N TYR A 294 23.09 -11.05 -1.42
CA TYR A 294 23.25 -11.78 -2.67
C TYR A 294 24.22 -11.03 -3.57
N GLN A 295 25.47 -11.49 -3.57
CA GLN A 295 26.58 -10.80 -4.24
C GLN A 295 27.00 -11.45 -5.55
N ASP A 296 26.26 -12.43 -6.03
CA ASP A 296 26.62 -13.08 -7.25
C ASP A 296 26.40 -12.16 -8.46
N GLN A 297 27.50 -11.53 -8.89
CA GLN A 297 27.83 -11.04 -10.24
C GLN A 297 26.75 -10.28 -11.07
N ILE A 298 25.48 -10.28 -10.68
CA ILE A 298 24.38 -9.71 -11.46
C ILE A 298 24.46 -8.18 -11.50
N PHE A 299 25.04 -7.58 -10.46
CA PHE A 299 25.13 -6.12 -10.31
C PHE A 299 26.55 -5.56 -10.51
N LEU A 300 27.50 -6.42 -10.81
CA LEU A 300 28.90 -6.03 -10.94
C LEU A 300 29.27 -5.83 -12.41
N THR A 301 28.62 -4.87 -13.07
CA THR A 301 29.21 -4.29 -14.26
C THR A 301 30.48 -3.53 -13.89
N PRO A 302 31.56 -3.60 -14.69
CA PRO A 302 32.75 -2.81 -14.45
C PRO A 302 32.37 -1.33 -14.24
N GLY A 303 32.61 -0.78 -13.05
CA GLY A 303 32.27 0.58 -12.67
C GLY A 303 31.08 0.74 -11.73
N GLN A 304 30.27 -0.29 -11.46
CA GLN A 304 29.31 -0.31 -10.35
C GLN A 304 29.97 -0.95 -9.13
N GLN A 305 30.14 -0.14 -8.12
CA GLN A 305 30.76 -0.54 -6.87
C GLN A 305 29.66 -0.99 -5.93
N PHE A 306 29.92 -2.05 -5.20
CA PHE A 306 29.15 -2.57 -4.07
C PHE A 306 27.66 -2.76 -4.27
N GLY A 307 27.09 -3.76 -3.67
CA GLY A 307 25.66 -3.90 -3.50
C GLY A 307 25.15 -2.73 -2.69
N GLN A 308 24.85 -1.65 -3.34
CA GLN A 308 24.10 -0.47 -2.92
C GLN A 308 24.04 -0.25 -1.40
N LEU A 309 25.17 0.18 -0.81
CA LEU A 309 25.24 0.62 0.58
C LEU A 309 24.66 2.02 0.65
N TRP A 310 23.40 2.13 1.00
CA TRP A 310 22.67 3.37 0.98
C TRP A 310 22.27 3.83 2.38
N ARG A 311 22.22 5.13 2.57
CA ARG A 311 21.52 5.76 3.67
C ARG A 311 20.59 6.84 3.14
N ILE A 312 19.53 7.04 3.86
CA ILE A 312 18.57 8.12 3.62
C ILE A 312 18.61 9.03 4.86
N PRO A 313 19.57 9.99 4.95
CA PRO A 313 19.72 10.86 6.11
C PRO A 313 18.61 11.91 6.21
N THR A 314 17.88 12.13 5.14
CA THR A 314 16.75 13.05 5.09
C THR A 314 15.63 12.45 4.27
N TYR A 315 14.45 12.36 4.84
CA TYR A 315 13.21 12.01 4.18
C TYR A 315 12.08 12.80 4.84
N ASN A 316 11.68 13.91 4.22
CA ASN A 316 10.68 14.81 4.80
C ASN A 316 9.46 14.90 3.90
N ASN A 317 8.29 14.87 4.52
CA ASN A 317 7.01 15.13 3.87
C ASN A 317 6.27 16.23 4.63
N VAL A 318 5.70 17.18 3.90
CA VAL A 318 4.79 18.19 4.41
C VAL A 318 3.54 18.18 3.56
N GLY A 319 2.39 18.02 4.16
CA GLY A 319 1.11 18.10 3.48
C GLY A 319 0.19 19.11 4.12
N ALA A 320 -0.59 19.79 3.30
CA ALA A 320 -1.70 20.62 3.74
C ALA A 320 -2.84 20.47 2.73
N ASP A 321 -4.04 20.19 3.20
CA ASP A 321 -5.22 20.19 2.36
C ASP A 321 -6.41 20.89 3.04
N LEU A 322 -7.19 21.59 2.22
CA LEU A 322 -8.47 22.17 2.58
C LEU A 322 -9.55 21.32 1.91
N SER A 323 -10.32 20.59 2.70
CA SER A 323 -11.42 19.76 2.23
C SER A 323 -12.76 20.27 2.73
N GLY A 324 -13.81 20.05 1.95
CA GLY A 324 -15.17 20.42 2.36
C GLY A 324 -16.23 19.63 1.64
N GLN A 325 -17.34 19.48 2.35
CA GLN A 325 -18.59 18.94 1.83
C GLN A 325 -19.72 19.91 2.12
N GLN A 326 -20.57 20.12 1.12
CA GLN A 326 -21.78 20.94 1.23
C GLN A 326 -22.98 20.22 0.64
N LYS A 327 -23.96 19.89 1.48
CA LYS A 327 -25.30 19.54 0.99
C LYS A 327 -25.97 20.80 0.50
N VAL A 328 -26.07 20.95 -0.82
CA VAL A 328 -26.70 22.13 -1.47
C VAL A 328 -28.20 22.05 -1.33
N ASN A 329 -28.77 20.86 -1.51
CA ASN A 329 -30.20 20.55 -1.34
C ASN A 329 -30.36 19.03 -1.13
N ASP A 330 -31.59 18.52 -1.14
CA ASP A 330 -31.84 17.10 -0.87
C ASP A 330 -31.34 16.15 -1.96
N TRP A 331 -31.03 16.65 -3.15
CA TRP A 331 -30.60 15.83 -4.29
C TRP A 331 -29.17 16.16 -4.78
N VAL A 332 -28.51 17.23 -4.27
CA VAL A 332 -27.14 17.60 -4.64
C VAL A 332 -26.27 17.79 -3.42
N THR A 333 -25.15 17.07 -3.40
CA THR A 333 -24.03 17.27 -2.48
C THR A 333 -22.76 17.57 -3.28
N LEU A 334 -22.07 18.65 -2.92
CA LEU A 334 -20.76 18.98 -3.49
C LEU A 334 -19.68 18.65 -2.47
N LYS A 335 -18.59 18.03 -2.93
CA LYS A 335 -17.37 17.80 -2.15
C LYS A 335 -16.21 18.41 -2.90
N GLY A 336 -15.28 19.00 -2.19
CA GLY A 336 -14.11 19.61 -2.82
C GLY A 336 -12.88 19.52 -1.95
N LYS A 337 -11.73 19.49 -2.59
CA LYS A 337 -10.45 19.49 -1.92
C LYS A 337 -9.43 20.32 -2.71
N LEU A 338 -8.64 21.11 -1.97
CA LEU A 338 -7.43 21.75 -2.49
C LEU A 338 -6.26 21.23 -1.65
N PHE A 339 -5.17 20.86 -2.29
CA PHE A 339 -4.04 20.27 -1.58
C PHE A 339 -2.70 20.80 -2.08
N TYR A 340 -1.73 20.77 -1.16
CA TYR A 340 -0.33 21.02 -1.41
C TYR A 340 0.51 19.99 -0.65
N HIS A 341 1.46 19.36 -1.33
CA HIS A 341 2.43 18.46 -0.73
C HIS A 341 3.84 18.86 -1.14
N TYR A 342 4.74 18.82 -0.18
CA TYR A 342 6.16 18.96 -0.38
C TYR A 342 6.86 17.72 0.13
N HIS A 343 7.75 17.17 -0.69
CA HIS A 343 8.64 16.07 -0.32
C HIS A 343 10.08 16.46 -0.61
N ASN A 344 10.99 16.08 0.28
CA ASN A 344 12.40 16.07 -0.06
C ASN A 344 13.10 14.87 0.57
N ASP A 345 13.97 14.23 -0.20
CA ASP A 345 14.84 13.18 0.30
C ASP A 345 16.27 13.32 -0.21
N LEU A 346 17.20 12.76 0.56
CA LEU A 346 18.61 12.67 0.25
C LEU A 346 19.02 11.20 0.34
N LEU A 347 19.47 10.63 -0.76
CA LEU A 347 20.07 9.31 -0.83
C LEU A 347 21.58 9.45 -0.91
N GLU A 348 22.30 8.86 0.01
CA GLU A 348 23.76 8.77 0.01
C GLU A 348 24.21 7.33 -0.24
N SER A 349 25.20 7.16 -1.12
CA SER A 349 25.83 5.87 -1.44
C SER A 349 27.22 5.85 -0.88
N TYR A 350 27.61 4.74 -0.27
CA TYR A 350 28.88 4.58 0.43
C TYR A 350 29.78 3.51 -0.21
N TYR A 351 31.09 3.67 0.02
CA TYR A 351 32.11 2.80 -0.55
C TYR A 351 32.15 1.41 0.12
N ASP A 352 31.96 1.36 1.42
CA ASP A 352 32.05 0.15 2.24
C ASP A 352 31.09 0.20 3.46
N THR A 353 31.04 -0.89 4.19
CA THR A 353 30.16 -1.07 5.35
C THR A 353 30.51 -0.15 6.54
N THR A 354 31.66 0.51 6.54
CA THR A 354 32.01 1.49 7.59
C THR A 354 31.24 2.81 7.44
N LEU A 355 30.61 3.04 6.28
CA LEU A 355 29.84 4.23 5.94
C LEU A 355 30.62 5.55 6.13
N ASN A 356 31.95 5.50 6.00
CA ASN A 356 32.82 6.67 6.22
C ASN A 356 33.14 7.44 4.94
N GLN A 357 33.01 6.78 3.78
CA GLN A 357 33.34 7.38 2.49
C GLN A 357 32.10 7.39 1.58
N GLU A 358 31.47 8.55 1.47
CA GLU A 358 30.43 8.79 0.47
C GLU A 358 31.04 8.80 -0.93
N ILE A 359 30.40 8.10 -1.88
CA ILE A 359 30.83 8.03 -3.27
C ILE A 359 29.84 8.68 -4.25
N ALA A 360 28.59 8.77 -3.86
CA ALA A 360 27.53 9.40 -4.65
C ALA A 360 26.39 9.83 -3.76
N ARG A 361 25.64 10.82 -4.23
CA ARG A 361 24.40 11.26 -3.62
C ARG A 361 23.35 11.57 -4.68
N SER A 362 22.10 11.48 -4.27
CA SER A 362 20.97 11.98 -5.04
C SER A 362 20.06 12.77 -4.11
N GLU A 363 19.78 14.00 -4.46
CA GLU A 363 18.87 14.87 -3.72
C GLU A 363 17.65 15.15 -4.58
N TYR A 364 16.46 14.92 -4.01
CA TYR A 364 15.16 15.08 -4.67
C TYR A 364 14.30 16.06 -3.89
N LYS A 365 13.51 16.85 -4.63
CA LYS A 365 12.50 17.75 -4.07
C LYS A 365 11.29 17.72 -4.96
N ASP A 366 10.13 17.50 -4.37
CA ASP A 366 8.85 17.47 -5.05
C ASP A 366 7.90 18.51 -4.47
N ASN A 367 7.22 19.24 -5.34
CA ASN A 367 6.10 20.09 -4.97
C ASN A 367 4.89 19.64 -5.78
N THR A 368 3.86 19.19 -5.11
CA THR A 368 2.59 18.81 -5.73
C THR A 368 1.50 19.73 -5.24
N MET A 369 0.75 20.33 -6.14
CA MET A 369 -0.43 21.11 -5.82
C MET A 369 -1.58 20.77 -6.73
N GLY A 370 -2.79 20.79 -6.18
CA GLY A 370 -3.95 20.46 -6.98
C GLY A 370 -5.26 20.61 -6.24
N GLY A 371 -6.30 20.12 -6.86
CA GLY A 371 -7.62 20.08 -6.26
C GLY A 371 -8.58 19.21 -7.06
N ASN A 372 -9.65 18.81 -6.38
CA ASN A 372 -10.75 18.11 -7.01
C ASN A 372 -12.09 18.66 -6.54
N VAL A 373 -13.10 18.48 -7.39
CA VAL A 373 -14.50 18.78 -7.07
C VAL A 373 -15.36 17.61 -7.53
N LEU A 374 -16.06 17.01 -6.58
CA LEU A 374 -17.00 15.91 -6.79
C LEU A 374 -18.45 16.43 -6.55
N GLY A 375 -19.30 16.29 -7.56
CA GLY A 375 -20.74 16.44 -7.43
C GLY A 375 -21.41 15.08 -7.28
N GLU A 376 -22.21 14.90 -6.23
CA GLU A 376 -23.10 13.75 -6.06
C GLU A 376 -24.54 14.21 -6.21
N MET A 377 -25.26 13.58 -7.14
CA MET A 377 -26.62 13.96 -7.51
C MET A 377 -27.54 12.74 -7.39
N ASN A 378 -28.44 12.74 -6.42
CA ASN A 378 -29.49 11.74 -6.27
C ASN A 378 -30.64 12.12 -7.23
N LEU A 379 -30.57 11.64 -8.49
CA LEU A 379 -31.55 12.00 -9.54
C LEU A 379 -32.95 11.48 -9.19
N THR A 380 -32.99 10.29 -8.59
CA THR A 380 -34.16 9.67 -8.01
C THR A 380 -33.79 8.92 -6.73
N SER A 381 -34.73 8.24 -6.08
CA SER A 381 -34.47 7.42 -4.91
C SER A 381 -33.60 6.17 -5.20
N ASN A 382 -33.46 5.82 -6.47
CA ASN A 382 -32.76 4.62 -6.95
C ASN A 382 -31.75 4.93 -8.07
N ASP A 383 -31.34 6.18 -8.19
CA ASP A 383 -30.43 6.63 -9.24
C ASP A 383 -29.54 7.77 -8.69
N THR A 384 -28.24 7.51 -8.65
CA THR A 384 -27.23 8.43 -8.13
C THR A 384 -26.11 8.62 -9.15
N LEU A 385 -26.05 9.83 -9.71
CA LEU A 385 -24.99 10.26 -10.62
C LEU A 385 -23.90 10.98 -9.85
N ARG A 386 -22.63 10.63 -10.13
CA ARG A 386 -21.45 11.32 -9.60
C ARG A 386 -20.58 11.80 -10.73
N ALA A 387 -20.04 13.00 -10.56
CA ALA A 387 -19.06 13.57 -11.49
C ALA A 387 -17.90 14.18 -10.68
N ASN A 388 -16.67 13.85 -11.04
CA ASN A 388 -15.48 14.39 -10.41
C ASN A 388 -14.57 15.05 -11.45
N PHE A 389 -14.01 16.19 -11.10
CA PHE A 389 -12.95 16.86 -11.83
C PHE A 389 -11.72 16.95 -10.91
N LEU A 390 -10.57 16.45 -11.35
CA LEU A 390 -9.28 16.53 -10.68
C LEU A 390 -8.30 17.28 -11.57
N TYR A 391 -7.51 18.17 -10.98
CA TYR A 391 -6.38 18.79 -11.65
C TYR A 391 -5.21 18.94 -10.69
N ARG A 392 -4.00 18.57 -11.16
CA ARG A 392 -2.78 18.56 -10.37
C ARG A 392 -1.57 19.02 -11.18
N ARG A 393 -0.69 19.77 -10.53
CA ARG A 393 0.65 20.11 -10.99
C ARG A 393 1.66 19.45 -10.08
N ASP A 394 2.66 18.82 -10.70
CA ASP A 394 3.81 18.19 -10.04
C ASP A 394 5.09 18.87 -10.53
N ASP A 395 5.89 19.41 -9.61
CA ASP A 395 7.23 19.95 -9.84
C ASP A 395 8.25 19.03 -9.18
N HIS A 396 9.16 18.48 -9.95
CA HIS A 396 10.25 17.64 -9.48
C HIS A 396 11.59 18.32 -9.72
N GLU A 397 12.43 18.41 -8.69
CA GLU A 397 13.79 18.89 -8.75
C GLU A 397 14.74 17.79 -8.30
N GLN A 398 15.81 17.52 -9.06
CA GLN A 398 16.82 16.53 -8.70
C GLN A 398 18.24 17.03 -8.99
N ARG A 399 19.21 16.56 -8.18
CA ARG A 399 20.65 16.71 -8.46
C ARG A 399 21.46 15.54 -7.92
N ALA A 400 22.51 15.16 -8.64
CA ALA A 400 23.40 14.06 -8.28
C ALA A 400 24.65 14.50 -7.49
N VAL A 401 24.94 15.79 -7.42
CA VAL A 401 26.09 16.37 -6.72
C VAL A 401 25.75 17.75 -6.17
N ALA A 402 26.15 18.02 -4.94
CA ALA A 402 25.74 19.22 -4.19
C ALA A 402 26.11 20.57 -4.85
N TYR A 403 27.19 20.60 -5.64
CA TYR A 403 27.63 21.84 -6.31
C TYR A 403 26.99 22.10 -7.67
N LEU A 404 26.21 21.13 -8.20
CA LEU A 404 25.45 21.32 -9.44
C LEU A 404 24.06 21.93 -9.15
N PRO A 405 23.50 22.70 -10.07
CA PRO A 405 22.13 23.17 -9.95
C PRO A 405 21.15 21.99 -10.03
N PHE A 406 19.93 22.20 -9.56
CA PHE A 406 18.85 21.21 -9.72
C PHE A 406 18.41 21.15 -11.18
N GLN A 407 18.17 19.94 -11.66
CA GLN A 407 17.35 19.67 -12.84
C GLN A 407 15.88 19.81 -12.43
N GLU A 408 15.02 20.19 -13.34
CA GLU A 408 13.61 20.45 -13.06
C GLU A 408 12.72 19.79 -14.10
N ASP A 409 11.72 19.05 -13.62
CA ASP A 409 10.65 18.47 -14.41
C ASP A 409 9.29 18.97 -13.87
N VAL A 410 8.46 19.54 -14.75
CA VAL A 410 7.12 20.04 -14.40
C VAL A 410 6.09 19.32 -15.23
N SER A 411 5.11 18.69 -14.55
CA SER A 411 4.02 18.01 -15.24
C SER A 411 2.65 18.42 -14.70
N TYR A 412 1.64 18.26 -15.53
CA TYR A 412 0.24 18.44 -15.19
C TYR A 412 -0.53 17.17 -15.45
N THR A 413 -1.42 16.83 -14.52
CA THR A 413 -2.35 15.70 -14.65
C THR A 413 -3.77 16.21 -14.42
N GLY A 414 -4.68 15.87 -15.32
CA GLY A 414 -6.09 16.15 -15.13
C GLY A 414 -6.94 14.92 -15.36
N SER A 415 -8.11 14.91 -14.75
CA SER A 415 -9.09 13.83 -14.88
C SER A 415 -10.49 14.39 -14.78
N PHE A 416 -11.39 13.88 -15.60
CA PHE A 416 -12.82 14.09 -15.49
C PHE A 416 -13.52 12.74 -15.55
N GLY A 417 -14.19 12.36 -14.47
CA GLY A 417 -14.92 11.10 -14.35
C GLY A 417 -16.41 11.33 -14.12
N ILE A 418 -17.23 10.53 -14.75
CA ILE A 418 -18.66 10.42 -14.49
C ILE A 418 -18.96 8.96 -14.17
N GLU A 419 -19.74 8.74 -13.11
CA GLU A 419 -20.16 7.42 -12.66
C GLU A 419 -21.61 7.46 -12.22
N ASP A 420 -22.40 6.53 -12.72
CA ASP A 420 -23.81 6.40 -12.44
C ASP A 420 -24.08 5.08 -11.72
N GLN A 421 -24.84 5.14 -10.63
CA GLN A 421 -25.37 3.99 -9.92
C GLN A 421 -26.88 3.98 -10.08
N PHE A 422 -27.38 2.95 -10.73
CA PHE A 422 -28.80 2.72 -10.95
C PHE A 422 -29.26 1.42 -10.29
N ASP A 423 -30.24 1.52 -9.40
CA ASP A 423 -30.84 0.40 -8.66
C ASP A 423 -32.25 0.11 -9.21
N PRO A 424 -32.39 -0.57 -10.38
CA PRO A 424 -33.69 -0.78 -11.04
C PRO A 424 -34.70 -1.53 -10.18
N ILE A 425 -34.22 -2.42 -9.35
CA ILE A 425 -34.98 -3.15 -8.33
C ILE A 425 -34.12 -3.29 -7.07
N LYS A 426 -34.72 -3.41 -5.90
CA LYS A 426 -33.99 -3.44 -4.61
C LYS A 426 -32.77 -4.39 -4.57
N PRO A 427 -32.82 -5.63 -5.12
CA PRO A 427 -31.66 -6.52 -5.04
C PRO A 427 -30.56 -6.25 -6.09
N LEU A 428 -30.80 -5.42 -7.10
CA LEU A 428 -29.89 -5.20 -8.22
C LEU A 428 -29.36 -3.76 -8.23
N SER A 429 -28.05 -3.60 -8.13
CA SER A 429 -27.35 -2.35 -8.35
C SER A 429 -26.48 -2.48 -9.60
N ILE A 430 -26.54 -1.52 -10.49
CA ILE A 430 -25.74 -1.43 -11.71
C ILE A 430 -24.91 -0.17 -11.61
N VAL A 431 -23.62 -0.26 -11.86
CA VAL A 431 -22.70 0.88 -11.88
C VAL A 431 -22.06 0.96 -13.26
N ALA A 432 -22.08 2.12 -13.87
CA ALA A 432 -21.36 2.39 -15.10
C ALA A 432 -20.66 3.74 -15.01
N GLY A 433 -19.45 3.82 -15.54
CA GLY A 433 -18.67 5.05 -15.48
C GLY A 433 -17.75 5.21 -16.68
N VAL A 434 -17.35 6.43 -16.93
CA VAL A 434 -16.35 6.80 -17.91
C VAL A 434 -15.47 7.92 -17.35
N GLY A 435 -14.15 7.72 -17.44
CA GLY A 435 -13.14 8.71 -17.15
C GLY A 435 -12.50 9.25 -18.44
N TYR A 436 -12.08 10.49 -18.43
CA TYR A 436 -11.17 11.08 -19.41
C TYR A 436 -9.98 11.66 -18.67
N ASP A 437 -8.82 11.06 -18.88
CA ASP A 437 -7.59 11.42 -18.21
C ASP A 437 -6.60 12.00 -19.21
N TRP A 438 -5.90 13.08 -18.81
CA TRP A 438 -4.83 13.67 -19.59
C TRP A 438 -3.64 14.02 -18.71
N TRP A 439 -2.49 14.00 -19.33
CA TRP A 439 -1.23 14.31 -18.70
C TRP A 439 -0.29 14.98 -19.70
N GLU A 440 0.48 15.95 -19.24
CA GLU A 440 1.48 16.61 -20.04
C GLU A 440 2.71 16.98 -19.19
N VAL A 441 3.90 16.89 -19.78
CA VAL A 441 5.09 17.53 -19.25
C VAL A 441 5.21 18.91 -19.86
N ALA A 442 5.18 19.94 -19.02
CA ALA A 442 5.31 21.34 -19.47
C ALA A 442 6.76 21.79 -19.57
N ARG A 443 7.64 21.21 -18.75
CA ARG A 443 9.06 21.52 -18.72
C ARG A 443 9.87 20.32 -18.27
N SER A 444 11.02 20.11 -18.88
CA SER A 444 12.05 19.17 -18.45
C SER A 444 13.41 19.64 -18.92
N ASN A 445 14.39 19.62 -18.03
CA ASN A 445 15.76 19.98 -18.36
C ASN A 445 16.78 19.07 -17.68
N GLN A 446 17.97 18.99 -18.23
CA GLN A 446 19.11 18.28 -17.67
C GLN A 446 20.31 19.21 -17.52
N VAL A 447 21.07 19.00 -16.46
CA VAL A 447 22.33 19.70 -16.23
C VAL A 447 23.40 19.16 -17.17
N GLU A 448 23.98 20.03 -17.99
CA GLU A 448 25.18 19.75 -18.76
C GLU A 448 26.45 20.19 -18.00
N THR A 449 27.48 19.34 -18.07
CA THR A 449 28.78 19.63 -17.48
C THR A 449 29.90 19.49 -18.53
N ASN A 450 30.99 20.24 -18.35
CA ASN A 450 32.21 20.02 -19.13
C ASN A 450 32.93 18.73 -18.67
N SER A 451 34.05 18.42 -19.33
CA SER A 451 34.87 17.25 -19.00
C SER A 451 35.45 17.23 -17.58
N SER A 452 35.42 18.37 -16.88
CA SER A 452 35.83 18.49 -15.48
C SER A 452 34.65 18.45 -14.50
N GLY A 453 33.44 18.15 -14.96
CA GLY A 453 32.22 18.07 -14.14
C GLY A 453 31.65 19.42 -13.69
N VAL A 454 32.13 20.54 -14.28
CA VAL A 454 31.63 21.89 -13.97
C VAL A 454 30.40 22.18 -14.84
N PHE A 455 29.36 22.72 -14.21
CA PHE A 455 28.13 23.16 -14.88
C PHE A 455 28.42 24.09 -16.06
N THR A 456 27.79 23.84 -17.20
CA THR A 456 27.90 24.65 -18.41
C THR A 456 26.58 25.26 -18.82
N ASN A 457 25.53 24.46 -18.84
CA ASN A 457 24.21 24.84 -19.35
C ASN A 457 23.13 23.89 -18.85
N PHE A 458 21.85 24.25 -19.07
CA PHE A 458 20.72 23.33 -19.05
C PHE A 458 20.35 22.94 -20.49
N GLN A 459 20.17 21.66 -20.73
CA GLN A 459 19.61 21.11 -21.97
C GLN A 459 18.13 20.82 -21.74
N ASP A 460 17.26 21.42 -22.55
CA ASP A 460 15.84 21.12 -22.51
C ASP A 460 15.54 19.81 -23.22
N PHE A 461 14.63 19.03 -22.63
CA PHE A 461 14.12 17.80 -23.21
C PHE A 461 12.79 18.01 -23.93
N LYS A 462 12.43 17.03 -24.76
CA LYS A 462 11.10 16.93 -25.34
C LYS A 462 10.07 16.72 -24.21
N THR A 463 8.96 17.45 -24.32
CA THR A 463 7.85 17.43 -23.37
C THR A 463 6.66 16.67 -23.96
N PRO A 464 6.48 15.37 -23.62
CA PRO A 464 5.39 14.56 -24.13
C PRO A 464 4.07 14.89 -23.43
N SER A 465 2.97 14.55 -24.10
CA SER A 465 1.62 14.55 -23.55
C SER A 465 0.84 13.32 -24.00
N ALA A 466 -0.15 12.93 -23.23
CA ALA A 466 -1.05 11.82 -23.55
C ALA A 466 -2.41 12.03 -22.91
N ASP A 467 -3.45 11.47 -23.52
CA ASP A 467 -4.80 11.41 -22.98
C ASP A 467 -5.44 10.05 -23.26
N ARG A 468 -6.43 9.66 -22.45
CA ARG A 468 -7.16 8.39 -22.59
C ARG A 468 -8.57 8.51 -22.00
N VAL A 469 -9.40 7.57 -22.47
CA VAL A 469 -10.75 7.33 -21.94
C VAL A 469 -10.75 5.98 -21.22
N ASP A 470 -11.26 5.97 -19.99
CA ASP A 470 -11.27 4.82 -19.07
C ASP A 470 -12.71 4.44 -18.75
N PRO A 471 -13.33 3.48 -19.46
CA PRO A 471 -14.66 3.00 -19.15
C PRO A 471 -14.64 1.96 -18.02
N MET A 472 -15.75 1.93 -17.25
CA MET A 472 -16.03 0.86 -16.29
C MET A 472 -17.51 0.49 -16.29
N ALA A 473 -17.80 -0.75 -15.94
CA ALA A 473 -19.16 -1.21 -15.67
C ALA A 473 -19.15 -2.39 -14.69
N GLY A 474 -20.18 -2.47 -13.88
CA GLY A 474 -20.36 -3.57 -12.95
C GLY A 474 -21.81 -3.70 -12.50
N ALA A 475 -22.12 -4.83 -11.89
CA ALA A 475 -23.42 -5.07 -11.29
C ALA A 475 -23.27 -5.92 -10.03
N THR A 476 -24.16 -5.68 -9.10
CA THR A 476 -24.30 -6.46 -7.86
C THR A 476 -25.75 -6.92 -7.72
N TYR A 477 -25.93 -8.16 -7.35
CA TYR A 477 -27.23 -8.72 -7.00
C TYR A 477 -27.21 -9.27 -5.57
N THR A 478 -28.03 -8.72 -4.70
CA THR A 478 -28.15 -9.15 -3.29
C THR A 478 -29.45 -9.94 -3.09
N PHE A 479 -29.33 -11.21 -2.75
CA PHE A 479 -30.45 -12.08 -2.46
C PHE A 479 -31.07 -11.80 -1.08
N ASP A 480 -32.28 -12.30 -0.84
CA ASP A 480 -32.99 -12.14 0.45
C ASP A 480 -32.20 -12.74 1.64
N ASP A 481 -31.40 -13.78 1.39
CA ASP A 481 -30.50 -14.41 2.37
C ASP A 481 -29.18 -13.66 2.56
N LYS A 482 -29.10 -12.41 2.05
CA LYS A 482 -27.91 -11.55 2.07
C LYS A 482 -26.71 -12.09 1.28
N THR A 483 -26.89 -13.10 0.45
CA THR A 483 -25.88 -13.50 -0.54
C THR A 483 -25.74 -12.38 -1.56
N LYS A 484 -24.55 -11.83 -1.71
CA LYS A 484 -24.20 -10.81 -2.70
C LYS A 484 -23.39 -11.47 -3.81
N LEU A 485 -23.83 -11.32 -5.07
CA LEU A 485 -23.02 -11.63 -6.25
C LEU A 485 -22.63 -10.32 -6.92
N PHE A 486 -21.38 -10.22 -7.35
CA PHE A 486 -20.93 -9.06 -8.10
C PHE A 486 -20.06 -9.46 -9.29
N ALA A 487 -20.08 -8.63 -10.31
CA ALA A 487 -19.17 -8.75 -11.45
C ALA A 487 -18.91 -7.36 -12.02
N SER A 488 -17.66 -7.08 -12.38
CA SER A 488 -17.25 -5.79 -12.90
C SER A 488 -16.09 -5.91 -13.89
N TRP A 489 -15.99 -4.90 -14.75
CA TRP A 489 -14.91 -4.70 -15.70
C TRP A 489 -14.54 -3.22 -15.74
N ALA A 490 -13.24 -2.93 -15.90
CA ALA A 490 -12.75 -1.60 -16.21
C ALA A 490 -11.49 -1.68 -17.10
N GLU A 491 -11.37 -0.76 -18.05
CA GLU A 491 -10.09 -0.39 -18.63
C GLU A 491 -9.45 0.67 -17.74
N LYS A 492 -8.19 0.49 -17.36
CA LYS A 492 -7.43 1.40 -16.50
C LYS A 492 -6.09 1.71 -17.13
N ILE A 493 -5.57 2.92 -16.84
CA ILE A 493 -4.31 3.40 -17.40
C ILE A 493 -3.32 3.86 -16.34
N ARG A 494 -2.05 3.93 -16.76
CA ARG A 494 -0.98 4.59 -16.03
C ARG A 494 -0.11 5.40 -16.98
N PHE A 495 0.12 6.67 -16.66
CA PHE A 495 1.07 7.50 -17.39
C PHE A 495 2.52 7.13 -17.05
N PRO A 496 3.48 7.33 -17.98
CA PRO A 496 4.90 7.14 -17.70
C PRO A 496 5.35 8.03 -16.53
N THR A 497 6.27 7.50 -15.69
CA THR A 497 6.90 8.31 -14.64
C THR A 497 7.99 9.21 -15.22
N LEU A 498 8.35 10.29 -14.51
CA LEU A 498 9.41 11.20 -14.95
C LEU A 498 10.75 10.48 -15.12
N THR A 499 11.08 9.54 -14.21
CA THR A 499 12.26 8.68 -14.36
C THR A 499 12.24 7.87 -15.66
N GLN A 500 11.09 7.29 -16.04
CA GLN A 500 10.99 6.51 -17.28
C GLN A 500 11.19 7.38 -18.53
N LEU A 501 10.83 8.65 -18.45
CA LEU A 501 11.01 9.60 -19.55
C LEU A 501 12.42 10.19 -19.64
N TYR A 502 13.01 10.55 -18.48
CA TYR A 502 14.17 11.45 -18.44
C TYR A 502 15.41 10.90 -17.74
N ALA A 503 15.41 9.67 -17.26
CA ALA A 503 16.59 9.07 -16.62
C ALA A 503 17.76 8.90 -17.63
N GLY A 504 18.64 9.89 -17.73
CA GLY A 504 19.70 9.99 -18.73
C GLY A 504 20.56 8.73 -18.87
N SER A 505 21.35 8.37 -17.86
CA SER A 505 22.23 7.17 -17.88
C SER A 505 21.46 5.84 -17.80
N TYR A 506 20.20 5.88 -17.43
CA TYR A 506 19.30 4.72 -17.30
C TYR A 506 18.39 4.52 -18.51
N GLY A 507 18.55 5.31 -19.57
CA GLY A 507 17.83 5.13 -20.83
C GLY A 507 16.40 5.63 -20.81
N GLY A 508 16.17 6.85 -20.34
CA GLY A 508 14.89 7.55 -20.44
C GLY A 508 14.39 7.62 -21.89
N ASN A 509 13.06 7.65 -22.06
CA ASN A 509 12.43 7.65 -23.37
C ASN A 509 11.19 8.54 -23.39
N THR A 510 11.28 9.67 -24.08
CA THR A 510 10.18 10.64 -24.22
C THR A 510 9.09 10.22 -25.21
N GLU A 511 9.24 9.07 -25.88
CA GLU A 511 8.23 8.51 -26.81
C GLU A 511 7.30 7.47 -26.13
N LEU A 512 7.42 7.30 -24.81
CA LEU A 512 6.58 6.37 -24.06
C LEU A 512 5.10 6.76 -24.11
N LYS A 513 4.27 5.74 -24.19
CA LYS A 513 2.81 5.84 -24.16
C LYS A 513 2.29 5.34 -22.82
N PRO A 514 1.05 5.70 -22.42
CA PRO A 514 0.42 5.12 -21.24
C PRO A 514 0.34 3.60 -21.32
N GLU A 515 0.58 2.94 -20.18
CA GLU A 515 0.22 1.54 -20.00
C GLU A 515 -1.28 1.41 -19.82
N LYS A 516 -1.83 0.22 -20.08
CA LYS A 516 -3.27 -0.04 -19.91
C LYS A 516 -3.52 -1.46 -19.44
N ALA A 517 -4.59 -1.64 -18.69
CA ALA A 517 -5.07 -2.92 -18.23
C ALA A 517 -6.57 -3.07 -18.44
N ASP A 518 -6.99 -4.21 -18.97
CA ASP A 518 -8.36 -4.67 -18.84
C ASP A 518 -8.48 -5.51 -17.57
N ASN A 519 -9.23 -5.03 -16.61
CA ASN A 519 -9.48 -5.68 -15.34
C ASN A 519 -10.87 -6.27 -15.29
N TYR A 520 -10.98 -7.54 -14.87
CA TYR A 520 -12.25 -8.24 -14.66
C TYR A 520 -12.24 -8.81 -13.25
N VAL A 521 -13.31 -8.58 -12.52
CA VAL A 521 -13.51 -9.15 -11.19
C VAL A 521 -14.93 -9.71 -11.11
N ALA A 522 -15.08 -10.89 -10.55
CA ALA A 522 -16.37 -11.48 -10.24
C ALA A 522 -16.29 -12.23 -8.91
N GLY A 523 -17.33 -12.12 -8.09
CA GLY A 523 -17.28 -12.76 -6.77
C GLY A 523 -18.65 -12.91 -6.13
N ALA A 524 -18.61 -13.55 -4.97
CA ALA A 524 -19.76 -13.75 -4.10
C ALA A 524 -19.34 -13.56 -2.65
N SER A 525 -20.17 -12.91 -1.87
CA SER A 525 -20.07 -12.88 -0.41
C SER A 525 -21.37 -13.33 0.23
N ARG A 526 -21.25 -14.00 1.38
CA ARG A 526 -22.44 -14.55 2.07
C ARG A 526 -22.21 -14.65 3.58
N PRO A 527 -23.18 -14.22 4.40
CA PRO A 527 -23.29 -14.69 5.78
C PRO A 527 -23.77 -16.14 5.76
N ILE A 528 -22.87 -17.10 6.03
CA ILE A 528 -23.20 -18.55 6.04
C ILE A 528 -24.15 -18.86 7.19
N THR A 529 -23.89 -18.26 8.34
CA THR A 529 -24.73 -18.26 9.55
C THR A 529 -24.60 -16.91 10.24
N GLN A 530 -25.33 -16.69 11.32
CA GLN A 530 -25.12 -15.52 12.19
C GLN A 530 -23.72 -15.47 12.85
N TYR A 531 -22.93 -16.55 12.72
CA TYR A 531 -21.60 -16.71 13.31
C TYR A 531 -20.51 -16.93 12.25
N ALA A 532 -20.81 -16.83 10.97
CA ALA A 532 -19.84 -17.12 9.93
C ALA A 532 -20.13 -16.33 8.66
N THR A 533 -19.09 -15.75 8.10
CA THR A 533 -19.12 -15.06 6.79
C THR A 533 -18.09 -15.68 5.87
N ALA A 534 -18.36 -15.69 4.58
CA ALA A 534 -17.41 -16.11 3.56
C ALA A 534 -17.55 -15.22 2.31
N GLU A 535 -16.41 -14.97 1.68
CA GLU A 535 -16.30 -14.28 0.41
C GLU A 535 -15.37 -15.05 -0.50
N ALA A 536 -15.71 -15.10 -1.79
CA ALA A 536 -14.86 -15.66 -2.83
C ALA A 536 -14.90 -14.77 -4.07
N SER A 537 -13.75 -14.50 -4.67
CA SER A 537 -13.65 -13.73 -5.90
C SER A 537 -12.65 -14.36 -6.87
N PHE A 538 -12.85 -14.05 -8.14
CA PHE A 538 -11.95 -14.37 -9.24
C PHE A 538 -11.61 -13.08 -9.98
N PHE A 539 -10.34 -12.91 -10.30
CA PHE A 539 -9.85 -11.71 -10.98
C PHE A 539 -8.99 -12.06 -12.20
N VAL A 540 -8.99 -11.16 -13.18
CA VAL A 540 -8.14 -11.22 -14.37
C VAL A 540 -7.64 -9.81 -14.67
N HIS A 541 -6.33 -9.68 -14.93
CA HIS A 541 -5.68 -8.47 -15.41
C HIS A 541 -4.94 -8.78 -16.72
N ASP A 542 -5.31 -8.15 -17.83
CA ASP A 542 -4.57 -8.17 -19.10
C ASP A 542 -3.86 -6.82 -19.28
N VAL A 543 -2.63 -6.73 -18.77
CA VAL A 543 -1.81 -5.52 -18.83
C VAL A 543 -1.04 -5.48 -20.12
N ARG A 544 -1.19 -4.38 -20.88
CA ARG A 544 -0.58 -4.17 -22.20
C ARG A 544 0.18 -2.86 -22.24
N ASP A 545 1.10 -2.76 -23.19
CA ASP A 545 1.97 -1.59 -23.36
C ASP A 545 2.78 -1.28 -22.10
N MET A 546 3.05 -2.30 -21.27
CA MET A 546 3.79 -2.13 -20.02
C MET A 546 5.19 -1.59 -20.28
N ILE A 547 5.58 -0.60 -19.50
CA ILE A 547 6.87 0.08 -19.66
C ILE A 547 7.93 -0.72 -18.95
N ASN A 548 8.77 -1.39 -19.72
CA ASN A 548 9.88 -2.17 -19.21
C ASN A 548 11.21 -1.66 -19.77
N ARG A 549 12.24 -1.81 -18.94
CA ARG A 549 13.61 -1.52 -19.35
C ARG A 549 14.23 -2.79 -19.92
N ASN A 550 14.05 -2.98 -21.21
CA ASN A 550 14.63 -4.11 -21.94
C ASN A 550 15.11 -3.63 -23.29
N GLY A 551 16.35 -3.90 -23.60
CA GLY A 551 16.86 -3.73 -24.95
C GLY A 551 18.17 -4.45 -25.06
N PRO A 552 18.46 -5.08 -26.22
CA PRO A 552 19.82 -5.41 -26.55
C PRO A 552 20.60 -4.09 -26.59
N THR A 553 21.73 -4.03 -25.92
CA THR A 553 22.68 -2.94 -26.08
C THR A 553 22.80 -2.51 -27.55
N PRO A 554 22.90 -1.20 -27.85
CA PRO A 554 23.38 -0.15 -26.96
C PRO A 554 22.30 0.65 -26.22
N LEU A 555 21.02 0.34 -26.40
CA LEU A 555 19.91 1.13 -25.88
C LEU A 555 19.21 0.37 -24.75
N ASN A 556 19.82 0.35 -23.57
CA ASN A 556 19.12 -0.05 -22.35
C ASN A 556 18.07 1.02 -22.01
N GLN A 557 16.97 1.06 -22.78
CA GLN A 557 15.99 2.12 -22.81
C GLN A 557 14.63 1.61 -22.34
N TYR A 558 13.84 2.45 -21.67
CA TYR A 558 12.45 2.18 -21.38
C TYR A 558 11.62 2.13 -22.65
N LEU A 559 10.80 1.10 -22.82
CA LEU A 559 9.96 0.87 -23.99
C LEU A 559 8.60 0.29 -23.60
N ASN A 560 7.55 0.62 -24.33
CA ASN A 560 6.22 0.01 -24.22
C ASN A 560 6.16 -1.29 -25.02
N PHE A 561 6.58 -2.39 -24.46
CA PHE A 561 6.50 -3.70 -25.13
C PHE A 561 6.05 -4.82 -24.20
N GLY A 562 5.92 -4.51 -22.89
CA GLY A 562 5.51 -5.48 -21.90
C GLY A 562 4.04 -5.86 -22.05
N ARG A 563 3.75 -7.15 -21.90
CA ARG A 563 2.41 -7.69 -21.69
C ARG A 563 2.43 -8.70 -20.58
N ILE A 564 1.67 -8.44 -19.54
CA ILE A 564 1.52 -9.37 -18.41
C ILE A 564 0.05 -9.78 -18.34
N PHE A 565 -0.19 -11.09 -18.29
CA PHE A 565 -1.50 -11.65 -18.06
C PHE A 565 -1.53 -12.30 -16.68
N ILE A 566 -2.41 -11.80 -15.82
CA ILE A 566 -2.58 -12.27 -14.45
C ILE A 566 -4.01 -12.76 -14.28
N TRP A 567 -4.18 -13.90 -13.62
CA TRP A 567 -5.47 -14.34 -13.13
C TRP A 567 -5.32 -15.04 -11.80
N GLY A 568 -6.36 -14.97 -11.00
CA GLY A 568 -6.31 -15.57 -9.68
C GLY A 568 -7.66 -15.62 -9.00
N SER A 569 -7.65 -16.13 -7.78
CA SER A 569 -8.82 -16.19 -6.92
C SER A 569 -8.44 -15.85 -5.49
N GLU A 570 -9.37 -15.21 -4.80
CA GLU A 570 -9.28 -14.95 -3.37
C GLU A 570 -10.49 -15.60 -2.69
N VAL A 571 -10.24 -16.23 -1.55
CA VAL A 571 -11.29 -16.78 -0.68
C VAL A 571 -10.97 -16.33 0.72
N SER A 572 -11.93 -15.71 1.40
CA SER A 572 -11.78 -15.29 2.79
C SER A 572 -13.03 -15.61 3.59
N GLY A 573 -12.88 -15.64 4.91
CA GLY A 573 -14.01 -15.84 5.79
C GLY A 573 -13.64 -15.64 7.24
N GLN A 574 -14.66 -15.39 8.04
CA GLN A 574 -14.57 -15.24 9.49
C GLN A 574 -15.61 -16.11 10.16
N ILE A 575 -15.25 -16.66 11.31
CA ILE A 575 -16.16 -17.42 12.16
C ILE A 575 -16.07 -16.91 13.59
N PHE A 576 -17.20 -16.84 14.24
CA PHE A 576 -17.40 -16.39 15.62
C PHE A 576 -18.05 -17.52 16.45
N PRO A 577 -17.29 -18.56 16.84
CA PRO A 577 -17.85 -19.72 17.56
C PRO A 577 -18.53 -19.35 18.87
N MET A 578 -18.05 -18.28 19.50
CA MET A 578 -18.63 -17.66 20.71
C MET A 578 -18.36 -16.17 20.71
N LYS A 579 -19.05 -15.42 21.56
CA LYS A 579 -19.00 -13.96 21.64
C LYS A 579 -17.57 -13.39 21.73
N ASP A 580 -16.68 -14.07 22.44
CA ASP A 580 -15.34 -13.58 22.78
C ASP A 580 -14.23 -14.28 21.95
N LEU A 581 -14.59 -15.06 20.91
CA LEU A 581 -13.65 -15.83 20.09
C LEU A 581 -13.98 -15.67 18.61
N SER A 582 -13.01 -15.23 17.82
CA SER A 582 -13.11 -15.17 16.37
C SER A 582 -11.89 -15.80 15.70
N PHE A 583 -12.12 -16.36 14.52
CA PHE A 583 -11.07 -16.82 13.60
C PHE A 583 -11.33 -16.22 12.22
N GLY A 584 -10.26 -15.74 11.59
CA GLY A 584 -10.25 -15.29 10.21
C GLY A 584 -9.29 -16.12 9.37
N ALA A 585 -9.62 -16.31 8.12
CA ALA A 585 -8.73 -16.93 7.14
C ALA A 585 -8.92 -16.30 5.77
N GLY A 586 -7.81 -16.07 5.06
CA GLY A 586 -7.78 -15.61 3.68
C GLY A 586 -6.81 -16.47 2.88
N TYR A 587 -7.16 -16.80 1.65
CA TYR A 587 -6.29 -17.49 0.70
C TYR A 587 -6.34 -16.77 -0.64
N THR A 588 -5.18 -16.46 -1.19
CA THR A 588 -5.01 -15.89 -2.51
C THR A 588 -4.20 -16.83 -3.38
N TYR A 589 -4.74 -17.16 -4.54
CA TYR A 589 -4.01 -17.81 -5.63
C TYR A 589 -3.79 -16.82 -6.76
N THR A 590 -2.55 -16.67 -7.22
CA THR A 590 -2.18 -15.77 -8.32
C THR A 590 -1.32 -16.52 -9.34
N ASN A 591 -1.72 -16.44 -10.60
CA ASN A 591 -0.94 -16.93 -11.72
C ASN A 591 -0.64 -15.76 -12.67
N ALA A 592 0.62 -15.32 -12.67
CA ALA A 592 1.11 -14.23 -13.50
C ALA A 592 2.04 -14.78 -14.59
N THR A 593 1.81 -14.34 -15.84
CA THR A 593 2.57 -14.79 -17.01
C THR A 593 3.02 -13.58 -17.83
N ASP A 594 4.33 -13.43 -18.02
CA ASP A 594 4.88 -12.48 -18.97
C ASP A 594 4.72 -13.02 -20.38
N GLN A 595 3.94 -12.30 -21.19
CA GLN A 595 3.64 -12.58 -22.60
C GLN A 595 4.31 -11.57 -23.54
N SER A 596 5.29 -10.81 -23.03
CA SER A 596 6.01 -9.80 -23.80
C SER A 596 6.74 -10.44 -24.99
N PRO A 597 6.82 -9.77 -26.15
CA PRO A 597 7.58 -10.26 -27.28
C PRO A 597 9.07 -10.45 -26.93
N ASN A 598 9.65 -11.57 -27.36
CA ASN A 598 11.06 -11.89 -27.17
C ASN A 598 11.53 -11.95 -25.69
N THR A 599 10.64 -12.13 -24.76
CA THR A 599 11.02 -12.37 -23.34
C THR A 599 11.73 -13.72 -23.22
N PRO A 600 12.85 -13.81 -22.48
CA PRO A 600 13.56 -15.07 -22.28
C PRO A 600 12.81 -16.02 -21.32
N THR A 601 11.80 -15.53 -20.64
CA THR A 601 10.98 -16.31 -19.69
C THR A 601 9.57 -15.75 -19.59
N SER A 602 8.60 -16.63 -19.38
CA SER A 602 7.21 -16.25 -19.12
C SER A 602 6.91 -15.99 -17.64
N ARG A 603 7.93 -15.94 -16.79
CA ARG A 603 7.79 -15.75 -15.35
C ARG A 603 7.72 -14.28 -15.00
N VAL A 604 7.02 -13.96 -13.91
CA VAL A 604 6.90 -12.60 -13.36
C VAL A 604 7.60 -12.53 -12.02
N LEU A 605 8.28 -11.41 -11.76
CA LEU A 605 8.97 -11.15 -10.50
C LEU A 605 7.99 -10.86 -9.36
N TYR A 606 8.38 -11.17 -8.14
CA TYR A 606 7.72 -10.76 -6.88
C TYR A 606 6.23 -11.08 -6.78
N THR A 607 5.79 -12.12 -7.48
CA THR A 607 4.41 -12.59 -7.46
C THR A 607 4.36 -14.01 -6.92
N PRO A 608 4.00 -14.20 -5.64
CA PRO A 608 3.82 -15.54 -5.08
C PRO A 608 2.56 -16.17 -5.67
N SER A 609 2.62 -17.45 -5.99
CA SER A 609 1.45 -18.17 -6.50
C SER A 609 0.41 -18.49 -5.42
N SER A 610 0.76 -18.41 -4.16
CA SER A 610 -0.13 -18.67 -3.03
C SER A 610 0.23 -17.81 -1.83
N LYS A 611 -0.76 -17.21 -1.21
CA LYS A 611 -0.67 -16.51 0.07
C LYS A 611 -1.80 -16.96 0.97
N ILE A 612 -1.53 -17.18 2.26
CA ILE A 612 -2.55 -17.47 3.26
C ILE A 612 -2.37 -16.50 4.41
N ASP A 613 -3.45 -15.87 4.81
CA ASP A 613 -3.52 -15.00 5.99
C ASP A 613 -4.48 -15.64 6.99
N LEU A 614 -4.04 -15.73 8.24
CA LEU A 614 -4.80 -16.33 9.35
C LEU A 614 -4.85 -15.35 10.51
N SER A 615 -5.98 -15.31 11.19
CA SER A 615 -6.14 -14.57 12.43
C SER A 615 -6.96 -15.35 13.44
N ALA A 616 -6.63 -15.19 14.72
CA ALA A 616 -7.42 -15.71 15.83
C ALA A 616 -7.40 -14.68 16.96
N LYS A 617 -8.58 -14.34 17.48
CA LYS A 617 -8.74 -13.38 18.55
C LYS A 617 -9.58 -14.02 19.67
N TYR A 618 -9.08 -13.96 20.89
CA TYR A 618 -9.79 -14.48 22.05
C TYR A 618 -9.68 -13.55 23.25
N LEU A 619 -10.81 -13.04 23.69
CA LEU A 619 -10.92 -12.34 24.97
C LEU A 619 -11.27 -13.36 26.06
N ILE A 620 -10.37 -13.57 27.03
CA ILE A 620 -10.58 -14.45 28.17
C ILE A 620 -11.43 -13.68 29.22
N PRO A 621 -12.74 -13.93 29.35
CA PRO A 621 -13.64 -13.04 30.09
C PRO A 621 -13.32 -12.96 31.58
N THR A 622 -12.84 -14.06 32.18
CA THR A 622 -12.54 -14.19 33.63
C THR A 622 -11.44 -13.26 34.11
N ILE A 623 -10.42 -13.04 33.25
CA ILE A 623 -9.24 -12.24 33.60
C ILE A 623 -9.12 -11.00 32.76
N LYS A 624 -10.06 -10.78 31.81
CA LYS A 624 -10.08 -9.68 30.86
C LYS A 624 -8.75 -9.53 30.09
N VAL A 625 -8.17 -10.66 29.68
CA VAL A 625 -6.97 -10.70 28.85
C VAL A 625 -7.39 -11.02 27.41
N GLN A 626 -6.98 -10.19 26.47
CA GLN A 626 -7.13 -10.44 25.06
C GLN A 626 -5.87 -11.08 24.51
N THR A 627 -6.04 -12.04 23.62
CA THR A 627 -4.94 -12.68 22.88
C THR A 627 -5.28 -12.63 21.39
N ASP A 628 -4.36 -12.09 20.62
CA ASP A 628 -4.46 -12.01 19.17
C ASP A 628 -3.31 -12.82 18.56
N PHE A 629 -3.61 -13.67 17.60
CA PHE A 629 -2.64 -14.42 16.83
C PHE A 629 -2.84 -14.12 15.34
N THR A 630 -1.74 -13.91 14.66
CA THR A 630 -1.72 -13.73 13.20
C THR A 630 -0.77 -14.73 12.59
N GLY A 631 -1.07 -15.17 11.38
CA GLY A 631 -0.21 -16.07 10.62
C GLY A 631 -0.26 -15.72 9.15
N THR A 632 0.90 -15.53 8.53
CA THR A 632 0.98 -15.26 7.09
C THR A 632 1.92 -16.27 6.44
N TYR A 633 1.39 -17.02 5.48
CA TYR A 633 2.17 -17.87 4.59
C TYR A 633 2.31 -17.20 3.22
N VAL A 634 3.53 -17.12 2.73
CA VAL A 634 3.84 -16.64 1.37
C VAL A 634 4.61 -17.73 0.63
N GLY A 635 4.10 -18.11 -0.52
CA GLY A 635 4.75 -19.07 -1.41
C GLY A 635 5.99 -18.48 -2.08
N ARG A 636 6.81 -19.34 -2.68
CA ARG A 636 8.02 -18.92 -3.38
C ARG A 636 7.75 -17.92 -4.49
N MET A 637 8.56 -16.89 -4.59
CA MET A 637 8.49 -15.89 -5.66
C MET A 637 9.82 -15.79 -6.42
N TRP A 638 9.74 -15.42 -7.69
CA TRP A 638 10.90 -15.09 -8.48
C TRP A 638 11.43 -13.72 -8.06
N SER A 639 12.71 -13.64 -7.75
CA SER A 639 13.40 -12.41 -7.34
C SER A 639 14.35 -11.90 -8.40
N TYR A 640 14.95 -12.82 -9.17
CA TYR A 640 15.79 -12.50 -10.33
C TYR A 640 15.42 -13.37 -11.49
N LEU A 641 15.39 -12.80 -12.69
CA LEU A 641 15.08 -13.48 -13.93
C LEU A 641 16.05 -13.05 -15.04
N PRO A 642 16.32 -13.93 -16.03
CA PRO A 642 16.98 -13.51 -17.26
C PRO A 642 16.22 -12.37 -17.93
N THR A 643 16.95 -11.43 -18.50
CA THR A 643 16.40 -10.35 -19.30
C THR A 643 16.87 -10.47 -20.75
N THR A 644 16.22 -9.77 -21.68
CA THR A 644 16.67 -9.76 -23.08
C THR A 644 18.08 -9.21 -23.21
N ALA A 645 18.46 -8.25 -22.35
CA ALA A 645 19.83 -7.71 -22.30
C ALA A 645 20.84 -8.69 -21.69
N ASN A 646 20.40 -9.49 -20.73
CA ASN A 646 21.24 -10.46 -19.99
C ASN A 646 20.54 -11.83 -19.91
N PRO A 647 20.48 -12.59 -21.01
CA PRO A 647 19.74 -13.86 -21.05
C PRO A 647 20.40 -14.98 -20.24
N THR A 648 21.63 -14.79 -19.80
CA THR A 648 22.39 -15.74 -18.95
C THR A 648 22.22 -15.48 -17.47
N ASN A 649 21.52 -14.43 -17.06
CA ASN A 649 21.25 -14.18 -15.64
C ASN A 649 20.57 -15.39 -15.00
N PRO A 650 20.92 -15.74 -13.75
CA PRO A 650 20.27 -16.83 -13.05
C PRO A 650 18.78 -16.50 -12.78
N SER A 651 17.97 -17.55 -12.73
CA SER A 651 16.60 -17.45 -12.21
C SER A 651 16.61 -17.82 -10.74
N LEU A 652 16.38 -16.86 -9.86
CA LEU A 652 16.40 -17.04 -8.42
C LEU A 652 15.02 -16.87 -7.80
N ARG A 653 14.74 -17.66 -6.79
CA ARG A 653 13.51 -17.62 -6.00
C ARG A 653 13.81 -17.40 -4.53
N THR A 654 12.93 -16.70 -3.83
CA THR A 654 12.86 -16.75 -2.38
C THR A 654 12.41 -18.15 -1.93
N GLY A 655 12.71 -18.49 -0.68
CA GLY A 655 12.03 -19.61 0.00
C GLY A 655 10.55 -19.30 0.22
N ASP A 656 9.75 -20.31 0.46
CA ASP A 656 8.44 -20.11 1.07
C ASP A 656 8.59 -19.95 2.58
N TYR A 657 7.71 -19.15 3.20
CA TYR A 657 7.76 -18.90 4.61
C TYR A 657 6.38 -18.81 5.26
N PHE A 658 6.34 -19.14 6.55
CA PHE A 658 5.17 -18.95 7.39
C PHE A 658 5.60 -18.20 8.66
N ILE A 659 5.05 -17.01 8.85
CA ILE A 659 5.35 -16.12 9.97
C ILE A 659 4.13 -16.08 10.88
N VAL A 660 4.36 -16.18 12.18
CA VAL A 660 3.32 -16.09 13.22
C VAL A 660 3.65 -14.94 14.17
N GLY A 661 2.68 -14.07 14.36
CA GLY A 661 2.70 -13.04 15.40
C GLY A 661 1.73 -13.36 16.53
N ALA A 662 2.00 -12.86 17.72
CA ALA A 662 1.12 -12.97 18.86
C ALA A 662 1.15 -11.68 19.69
N ARG A 663 -0.03 -11.19 20.09
CA ARG A 663 -0.21 -10.07 21.01
C ARG A 663 -1.07 -10.52 22.19
N ILE A 664 -0.64 -10.18 23.38
CA ILE A 664 -1.40 -10.41 24.61
C ILE A 664 -1.58 -9.05 25.28
N SER A 665 -2.81 -8.67 25.56
CA SER A 665 -3.10 -7.39 26.19
C SER A 665 -4.13 -7.49 27.30
N ARG A 666 -4.10 -6.50 28.19
CA ARG A 666 -5.09 -6.36 29.25
C ARG A 666 -5.37 -4.90 29.55
N VAL A 667 -6.65 -4.56 29.61
CA VAL A 667 -7.10 -3.24 30.04
C VAL A 667 -7.26 -3.20 31.56
N PHE A 668 -6.68 -2.19 32.20
CA PHE A 668 -6.74 -1.89 33.61
C PHE A 668 -7.47 -0.56 33.83
N TYR A 669 -8.29 -0.46 34.83
CA TYR A 669 -8.99 0.78 35.21
C TYR A 669 -9.73 1.45 34.05
N ASP A 670 -10.22 0.62 33.09
CA ASP A 670 -10.99 1.01 31.89
C ASP A 670 -10.28 1.94 30.88
N HIS A 671 -9.07 2.41 31.17
CA HIS A 671 -8.34 3.38 30.35
C HIS A 671 -6.89 2.98 30.05
N PHE A 672 -6.29 2.12 30.86
CA PHE A 672 -4.89 1.72 30.68
C PHE A 672 -4.83 0.32 30.10
N GLU A 673 -4.18 0.16 28.98
CA GLU A 673 -3.86 -1.14 28.41
C GLU A 673 -2.36 -1.42 28.56
N GLY A 674 -2.02 -2.58 29.12
CA GLY A 674 -0.67 -3.11 29.04
C GLY A 674 -0.66 -4.27 28.04
N TYR A 675 0.36 -4.33 27.19
CA TYR A 675 0.46 -5.39 26.20
C TYR A 675 1.89 -5.89 26.00
N PHE A 676 1.98 -7.12 25.52
CA PHE A 676 3.20 -7.79 25.11
C PHE A 676 3.01 -8.38 23.72
N VAL A 677 4.00 -8.22 22.85
CA VAL A 677 3.95 -8.68 21.46
C VAL A 677 5.18 -9.50 21.13
N VAL A 678 4.98 -10.53 20.34
CA VAL A 678 6.02 -11.31 19.69
C VAL A 678 5.74 -11.32 18.20
N GLN A 679 6.61 -10.73 17.42
CA GLN A 679 6.64 -10.88 15.95
C GLN A 679 7.58 -12.02 15.56
N ASN A 680 7.26 -12.73 14.47
CA ASN A 680 8.01 -13.92 14.04
C ASN A 680 8.28 -14.90 15.20
N LEU A 681 7.23 -15.37 15.85
CA LEU A 681 7.26 -16.21 17.07
C LEU A 681 8.22 -17.41 16.97
N PHE A 682 8.30 -18.04 15.78
CA PHE A 682 9.13 -19.21 15.55
C PHE A 682 10.54 -18.88 15.07
N ASP A 683 10.91 -17.61 15.05
CA ASP A 683 12.23 -17.12 14.61
C ASP A 683 12.60 -17.60 13.21
N LYS A 684 11.62 -17.63 12.30
CA LYS A 684 11.82 -18.10 10.92
C LYS A 684 12.83 -17.20 10.19
N ASN A 685 13.90 -17.78 9.68
CA ASN A 685 14.76 -17.10 8.72
C ASN A 685 14.10 -17.10 7.34
N TYR A 686 13.85 -15.91 6.79
CA TYR A 686 13.15 -15.74 5.51
C TYR A 686 13.60 -14.47 4.78
N GLU A 687 13.28 -14.40 3.50
CA GLU A 687 13.58 -13.29 2.62
C GLU A 687 12.32 -12.94 1.79
N GLU A 688 11.99 -11.67 1.70
CA GLU A 688 10.96 -11.15 0.79
C GLU A 688 11.53 -10.90 -0.61
N GLN A 689 12.83 -10.64 -0.67
CA GLN A 689 13.64 -10.54 -1.88
C GLN A 689 14.96 -11.25 -1.63
N VAL A 690 15.46 -12.02 -2.59
CA VAL A 690 16.75 -12.74 -2.45
C VAL A 690 17.87 -11.76 -2.11
N GLY A 691 18.61 -12.07 -1.04
CA GLY A 691 19.68 -11.24 -0.50
C GLY A 691 19.23 -10.16 0.48
N PHE A 692 17.96 -10.11 0.81
CA PHE A 692 17.39 -9.20 1.82
C PHE A 692 16.69 -10.01 2.91
N PRO A 693 17.47 -10.57 3.87
CA PRO A 693 16.88 -11.27 5.00
C PRO A 693 16.01 -10.32 5.81
N ALA A 694 14.81 -10.79 6.11
CA ALA A 694 13.83 -10.06 6.91
C ALA A 694 14.07 -10.27 8.41
N GLU A 695 13.25 -9.63 9.21
CA GLU A 695 13.34 -9.64 10.66
C GLU A 695 13.16 -11.03 11.24
N GLY A 696 14.06 -11.43 12.15
CA GLY A 696 13.90 -12.57 13.02
C GLY A 696 12.82 -12.32 14.06
N ARG A 697 12.86 -13.07 15.17
CA ARG A 697 11.91 -12.84 16.26
C ARG A 697 12.18 -11.52 16.97
N MET A 698 11.13 -10.68 17.09
CA MET A 698 11.16 -9.40 17.78
C MET A 698 10.13 -9.40 18.92
N LEU A 699 10.50 -8.82 20.06
CA LEU A 699 9.67 -8.69 21.26
C LEU A 699 9.39 -7.23 21.55
N PHE A 700 8.15 -6.92 21.94
CA PHE A 700 7.74 -5.58 22.35
C PHE A 700 6.90 -5.64 23.62
N VAL A 701 7.01 -4.60 24.43
CA VAL A 701 6.15 -4.34 25.58
C VAL A 701 5.68 -2.90 25.53
N GLY A 702 4.40 -2.68 25.75
CA GLY A 702 3.82 -1.34 25.66
C GLY A 702 2.74 -1.08 26.69
N LEU A 703 2.51 0.21 26.89
CA LEU A 703 1.42 0.76 27.68
C LEU A 703 0.68 1.78 26.80
N ARG A 704 -0.65 1.72 26.87
CA ARG A 704 -1.54 2.67 26.20
C ARG A 704 -2.54 3.22 27.20
N TYR A 705 -2.76 4.52 27.15
CA TYR A 705 -3.85 5.20 27.84
C TYR A 705 -4.82 5.75 26.83
N SER A 706 -6.10 5.40 26.93
CA SER A 706 -7.16 5.87 26.03
C SER A 706 -8.33 6.40 26.85
N TYR A 707 -8.78 7.62 26.55
CA TYR A 707 -9.90 8.30 27.21
C TYR A 707 -10.91 8.80 26.20
#